data_1f0cf6602d9d2142ab296003c901d7e6
#
_entry.id   1f0cf6602d9d2142ab296003c901d7e6
#
_cell.length_a   1.000
_cell.length_b   1.000
_cell.length_c   1.000
_cell.angle_alpha   90.00
_cell.angle_beta   90.00
_cell.angle_gamma   90.00
#
_symmetry.space_group_name_H-M   'P 1'
#
loop_
_entity.id
_entity.type
_entity.pdbx_description
1 polymer ?
#
loop_
_entity_poly.entity_id
_entity_poly.type
_entity_poly.pdbx_seq_one_letter_code
_entity_poly.pdbx_strand_id
1 'polypeptide(L)'
;MVTILGVISEEERGYVQRLRELIPGVKLQLTTRAPGTLAELHILVKMAGASGCFVTTPSAKLLVPDAISYTQDDFAGSCLNISGIDYVIMNDISQIVTTPTGKHLAARYLSKLTTPEVWPKTPAFRYELCSTPDEAKAALEVLRDADMIAYDIETVKSKLFFDVISFTGVFIAKHQAAEGWFKYSTRTYTFPHSDEVMQELIKQVLQLEIPKITQNGKYDNAYLIRWGMPPVMWYYDTAHFFHSWYAEMPKRLDFITAYSLRDIQFWKNSGEGSFENRAKYCGRDSWGTACTWMSFMERAPKWAMRNYLQEFPVSIACILPEHTGVELDSEAEGRLREYNIKIRDKKRASLAASVGLPDFNPGSWQQILKLVHALGAKDIKDTTPPSMDKFSVRHPLNQWFAEGFKEYKSAAKVVSNYTKDSVRLTDHAGKQWDKIFYCLNPQATDTGRLGSKESHFWCGLQIQNIKRDEDDEEAVSVKEMFAAPDGFYLGESDLEQAEARDTAYLSGDTALIKAVDCGKDFHSLNASSFFGVPYEEIYQDLEFIDFDGKVTKAGCKNKPLRNLSKRVNHGANYNMMEMVLLDTMGIRNVIKAKYLLNLPEGWGLLKVCAYLLSRFDITYPVVRGDYQEYIKRCIRQTQMLVGPTGWTRYCFADPTGNKRALNSYVAHPSQSLNAMVLNKAWWRIFTEIALVERKDFRLNAQIHDSILFCYRKGRQDLAYKVRDMMQVPVLVKDPYGIERTLCVPSALKGEGRTWATLKDMR
;
A
#
# COMPACT_ATOMS: atom_id res chain seq x y z
N MET A 1 -38.08 12.80 -16.23
CA MET A 1 -36.64 12.64 -16.68
C MET A 1 -35.88 13.83 -16.16
N VAL A 2 -34.88 13.62 -15.32
CA VAL A 2 -34.08 14.70 -14.74
C VAL A 2 -33.22 15.33 -15.87
N THR A 3 -33.22 16.66 -15.96
CA THR A 3 -32.36 17.39 -16.91
C THR A 3 -31.18 17.96 -16.17
N ILE A 4 -29.98 17.67 -16.60
CA ILE A 4 -28.71 18.18 -16.04
C ILE A 4 -27.96 18.97 -17.13
N LEU A 5 -27.43 20.14 -16.75
CA LEU A 5 -26.50 20.88 -17.59
C LEU A 5 -25.07 20.49 -17.21
N GLY A 6 -24.25 20.17 -18.21
CA GLY A 6 -22.80 20.02 -18.05
C GLY A 6 -22.07 21.18 -18.72
N VAL A 7 -21.20 21.86 -17.97
CA VAL A 7 -20.28 22.88 -18.49
C VAL A 7 -18.90 22.25 -18.59
N ILE A 8 -18.42 22.06 -19.81
CA ILE A 8 -17.21 21.32 -20.15
C ILE A 8 -16.29 22.15 -21.04
N SER A 9 -15.03 21.75 -21.17
CA SER A 9 -14.11 22.36 -22.14
C SER A 9 -14.38 21.83 -23.55
N GLU A 10 -13.91 22.57 -24.59
CA GLU A 10 -13.99 22.09 -25.99
C GLU A 10 -13.23 20.77 -26.19
N GLU A 11 -12.10 20.58 -25.50
CA GLU A 11 -11.28 19.37 -25.60
C GLU A 11 -12.03 18.14 -25.08
N GLU A 12 -12.92 18.31 -24.10
CA GLU A 12 -13.72 17.26 -23.50
C GLU A 12 -14.93 16.82 -24.37
N ARG A 13 -15.27 17.61 -25.39
CA ARG A 13 -16.45 17.37 -26.25
C ARG A 13 -16.44 15.99 -26.90
N GLY A 14 -15.25 15.47 -27.25
CA GLY A 14 -15.09 14.14 -27.83
C GLY A 14 -15.50 12.97 -26.94
N TYR A 15 -15.64 13.19 -25.64
CA TYR A 15 -15.93 12.13 -24.66
C TYR A 15 -17.40 12.10 -24.21
N VAL A 16 -18.22 13.03 -24.69
CA VAL A 16 -19.61 13.24 -24.29
C VAL A 16 -20.49 12.00 -24.44
N GLN A 17 -20.34 11.26 -25.54
CA GLN A 17 -21.14 10.07 -25.77
C GLN A 17 -20.87 9.00 -24.71
N ARG A 18 -19.62 8.81 -24.33
CA ARG A 18 -19.22 7.88 -23.26
C ARG A 18 -19.75 8.31 -21.90
N LEU A 19 -19.82 9.63 -21.64
CA LEU A 19 -20.41 10.14 -20.40
C LEU A 19 -21.93 9.87 -20.34
N ARG A 20 -22.65 10.01 -21.45
CA ARG A 20 -24.09 9.68 -21.53
C ARG A 20 -24.37 8.22 -21.22
N GLU A 21 -23.49 7.32 -21.62
CA GLU A 21 -23.63 5.89 -21.36
C GLU A 21 -23.52 5.54 -19.86
N LEU A 22 -22.88 6.40 -19.06
CA LEU A 22 -22.73 6.20 -17.62
C LEU A 22 -23.97 6.59 -16.81
N ILE A 23 -24.88 7.40 -17.38
CA ILE A 23 -26.07 7.94 -16.71
C ILE A 23 -27.33 7.71 -17.55
N PRO A 24 -27.72 6.46 -17.79
CA PRO A 24 -28.91 6.16 -18.58
C PRO A 24 -30.15 6.76 -17.91
N GLY A 25 -31.08 7.28 -18.70
CA GLY A 25 -32.34 7.88 -18.21
C GLY A 25 -32.25 9.35 -17.77
N VAL A 26 -31.08 9.98 -17.90
CA VAL A 26 -30.86 11.42 -17.64
C VAL A 26 -30.81 12.19 -18.96
N LYS A 27 -31.53 13.32 -19.05
CA LYS A 27 -31.38 14.25 -20.16
C LYS A 27 -30.18 15.15 -19.91
N LEU A 28 -29.03 14.79 -20.52
CA LEU A 28 -27.81 15.55 -20.41
C LEU A 28 -27.72 16.61 -21.52
N GLN A 29 -27.76 17.87 -21.14
CA GLN A 29 -27.45 19.02 -22.00
C GLN A 29 -26.01 19.46 -21.70
N LEU A 30 -25.27 19.85 -22.71
CA LEU A 30 -23.87 20.24 -22.59
C LEU A 30 -23.62 21.58 -23.26
N THR A 31 -22.75 22.37 -22.66
CA THR A 31 -22.24 23.61 -23.22
C THR A 31 -20.72 23.68 -23.03
N THR A 32 -20.03 24.13 -24.05
CA THR A 32 -18.59 24.46 -23.99
C THR A 32 -18.40 25.96 -23.79
N ARG A 33 -19.48 26.75 -23.77
CA ARG A 33 -19.42 28.16 -23.42
C ARG A 33 -19.06 28.31 -21.94
N ALA A 34 -17.81 28.73 -21.70
CA ALA A 34 -17.35 29.02 -20.35
C ALA A 34 -18.04 30.31 -19.84
N PRO A 35 -18.85 30.24 -18.78
CA PRO A 35 -19.40 31.43 -18.14
C PRO A 35 -18.27 32.22 -17.46
N GLY A 36 -18.31 33.54 -17.56
CA GLY A 36 -17.35 34.42 -16.91
C GLY A 36 -17.68 34.70 -15.45
N THR A 37 -18.95 34.51 -15.07
CA THR A 37 -19.45 34.76 -13.72
C THR A 37 -20.40 33.67 -13.25
N LEU A 38 -20.59 33.56 -11.95
CA LEU A 38 -21.56 32.64 -11.36
C LEU A 38 -23.02 33.00 -11.79
N ALA A 39 -23.32 34.28 -11.97
CA ALA A 39 -24.61 34.73 -12.47
C ALA A 39 -24.91 34.22 -13.89
N GLU A 40 -23.91 34.30 -14.78
CA GLU A 40 -24.03 33.73 -16.15
C GLU A 40 -24.22 32.21 -16.10
N LEU A 41 -23.47 31.50 -15.24
CA LEU A 41 -23.65 30.06 -15.06
C LEU A 41 -25.09 29.75 -14.61
N HIS A 42 -25.63 30.52 -13.67
CA HIS A 42 -26.99 30.36 -13.19
C HIS A 42 -28.05 30.59 -14.27
N ILE A 43 -27.84 31.60 -15.11
CA ILE A 43 -28.71 31.86 -16.27
C ILE A 43 -28.65 30.69 -17.26
N LEU A 44 -27.50 30.14 -17.55
CA LEU A 44 -27.39 29.00 -18.46
C LEU A 44 -28.12 27.76 -17.93
N VAL A 45 -28.07 27.48 -16.63
CA VAL A 45 -28.82 26.38 -16.02
C VAL A 45 -30.31 26.57 -16.15
N LYS A 46 -30.82 27.79 -15.87
CA LYS A 46 -32.22 28.12 -16.02
C LYS A 46 -32.70 28.03 -17.47
N MET A 47 -31.92 28.56 -18.41
CA MET A 47 -32.27 28.49 -19.86
C MET A 47 -32.29 27.02 -20.36
N ALA A 48 -31.48 26.17 -19.82
CA ALA A 48 -31.47 24.73 -20.12
C ALA A 48 -32.67 23.99 -19.50
N GLY A 49 -33.42 24.62 -18.60
CA GLY A 49 -34.46 23.95 -17.81
C GLY A 49 -33.87 22.81 -16.97
N ALA A 50 -32.64 22.94 -16.51
CA ALA A 50 -31.95 21.91 -15.76
C ALA A 50 -32.23 22.05 -14.27
N SER A 51 -32.39 20.92 -13.58
CA SER A 51 -32.58 20.84 -12.14
C SER A 51 -31.26 20.87 -11.36
N GLY A 52 -30.14 20.63 -12.04
CA GLY A 52 -28.78 20.68 -11.49
C GLY A 52 -27.73 20.84 -12.55
N CYS A 53 -26.53 21.15 -12.14
CA CYS A 53 -25.39 21.40 -13.02
C CYS A 53 -24.12 20.72 -12.54
N PHE A 54 -23.35 20.14 -13.44
CA PHE A 54 -21.95 19.81 -13.14
C PHE A 54 -21.02 20.71 -13.97
N VAL A 55 -19.88 20.99 -13.41
CA VAL A 55 -18.82 21.78 -14.04
C VAL A 55 -17.50 21.04 -14.02
N THR A 56 -16.75 21.15 -15.11
CA THR A 56 -15.34 20.79 -15.18
C THR A 56 -14.47 22.04 -15.19
N THR A 57 -13.18 21.94 -15.37
CA THR A 57 -12.31 23.12 -15.50
C THR A 57 -12.67 23.92 -16.78
N PRO A 58 -12.58 25.23 -16.80
CA PRO A 58 -12.18 26.18 -15.74
C PRO A 58 -13.35 26.70 -14.88
N SER A 59 -14.57 26.29 -15.18
CA SER A 59 -15.79 26.84 -14.55
C SER A 59 -15.91 26.47 -13.07
N ALA A 60 -15.18 25.48 -12.57
CA ALA A 60 -15.12 25.13 -11.16
C ALA A 60 -14.71 26.30 -10.24
N LYS A 61 -13.85 27.20 -10.73
CA LYS A 61 -13.43 28.41 -9.98
C LYS A 61 -14.57 29.36 -9.64
N LEU A 62 -15.64 29.37 -10.44
CA LEU A 62 -16.81 30.21 -10.18
C LEU A 62 -17.60 29.75 -8.94
N LEU A 63 -17.51 28.46 -8.61
CA LEU A 63 -18.21 27.86 -7.46
C LEU A 63 -17.43 27.99 -6.15
N VAL A 64 -16.11 28.18 -6.24
CA VAL A 64 -15.16 28.24 -5.10
C VAL A 64 -14.16 29.40 -5.28
N PRO A 65 -14.66 30.67 -5.28
CA PRO A 65 -13.85 31.84 -5.63
C PRO A 65 -12.68 32.10 -4.67
N ASP A 66 -12.80 31.68 -3.41
CA ASP A 66 -11.80 31.93 -2.37
C ASP A 66 -10.63 30.94 -2.35
N ALA A 67 -10.65 29.96 -3.25
CA ALA A 67 -9.57 28.99 -3.34
C ALA A 67 -8.34 29.60 -4.02
N ILE A 68 -7.25 29.77 -3.27
CA ILE A 68 -6.03 30.47 -3.70
C ILE A 68 -5.16 29.59 -4.59
N SER A 69 -5.03 28.31 -4.29
CA SER A 69 -4.31 27.33 -5.10
C SER A 69 -4.93 25.95 -4.96
N TYR A 70 -5.49 25.42 -6.00
CA TYR A 70 -6.00 24.04 -6.01
C TYR A 70 -5.94 23.48 -7.43
N THR A 71 -5.84 22.15 -7.49
CA THR A 71 -6.15 21.45 -8.72
C THR A 71 -7.65 21.16 -8.76
N GLN A 72 -8.23 21.04 -9.95
CA GLN A 72 -9.62 20.65 -10.10
C GLN A 72 -9.93 19.32 -9.40
N ASP A 73 -8.96 18.42 -9.35
CA ASP A 73 -9.08 17.09 -8.71
C ASP A 73 -9.33 17.19 -7.21
N ASP A 74 -8.82 18.24 -6.53
CA ASP A 74 -9.02 18.46 -5.10
C ASP A 74 -10.48 18.74 -4.77
N PHE A 75 -11.22 19.43 -5.65
CA PHE A 75 -12.62 19.78 -5.46
C PHE A 75 -13.60 18.78 -6.08
N ALA A 76 -13.10 17.78 -6.81
CA ALA A 76 -13.96 16.81 -7.48
C ALA A 76 -14.88 16.08 -6.49
N GLY A 77 -16.15 16.02 -6.82
CA GLY A 77 -17.19 15.46 -5.96
C GLY A 77 -17.83 16.46 -4.99
N SER A 78 -17.29 17.69 -4.84
CA SER A 78 -17.97 18.74 -4.09
C SER A 78 -19.33 19.04 -4.69
N CYS A 79 -20.36 19.12 -3.85
CA CYS A 79 -21.73 19.51 -4.23
C CYS A 79 -22.14 20.73 -3.43
N LEU A 80 -22.55 21.77 -4.12
CA LEU A 80 -22.87 23.08 -3.57
C LEU A 80 -24.30 23.46 -3.98
N ASN A 81 -25.15 23.80 -3.03
CA ASN A 81 -26.44 24.42 -3.33
C ASN A 81 -26.31 25.94 -3.34
N ILE A 82 -26.49 26.54 -4.50
CA ILE A 82 -26.42 28.01 -4.67
C ILE A 82 -27.74 28.49 -5.24
N SER A 83 -28.46 29.31 -4.52
CA SER A 83 -29.75 29.87 -4.92
C SER A 83 -30.75 28.79 -5.38
N GLY A 84 -30.78 27.64 -4.68
CA GLY A 84 -31.71 26.56 -4.97
C GLY A 84 -31.34 25.63 -6.12
N ILE A 85 -30.17 25.81 -6.72
CA ILE A 85 -29.60 24.92 -7.76
C ILE A 85 -28.40 24.17 -7.17
N ASP A 86 -28.36 22.86 -7.39
CA ASP A 86 -27.24 22.03 -6.99
C ASP A 86 -26.16 21.99 -8.08
N TYR A 87 -24.93 22.27 -7.68
CA TYR A 87 -23.73 22.25 -8.54
C TYR A 87 -22.76 21.19 -8.07
N VAL A 88 -22.30 20.33 -8.97
CA VAL A 88 -21.26 19.31 -8.68
C VAL A 88 -20.02 19.61 -9.48
N ILE A 89 -18.86 19.63 -8.81
CA ILE A 89 -17.56 19.74 -9.46
C ILE A 89 -17.11 18.34 -9.88
N MET A 90 -16.71 18.19 -11.14
CA MET A 90 -16.27 16.92 -11.71
C MET A 90 -14.79 16.98 -12.09
N ASN A 91 -14.11 15.84 -12.07
CA ASN A 91 -12.82 15.68 -12.73
C ASN A 91 -12.95 15.94 -14.25
N ASP A 92 -11.82 16.07 -14.92
CA ASP A 92 -11.75 16.09 -16.39
C ASP A 92 -12.45 14.84 -16.95
N ILE A 93 -13.35 15.06 -17.91
CA ILE A 93 -14.16 13.97 -18.51
C ILE A 93 -13.24 12.96 -19.22
N SER A 94 -12.12 13.39 -19.81
CA SER A 94 -11.18 12.50 -20.46
C SER A 94 -10.62 11.47 -19.46
N GLN A 95 -10.27 11.88 -18.25
CA GLN A 95 -9.81 10.99 -17.18
C GLN A 95 -10.93 10.07 -16.70
N ILE A 96 -12.13 10.61 -16.51
CA ILE A 96 -13.31 9.87 -16.06
C ILE A 96 -13.63 8.70 -16.99
N VAL A 97 -13.72 8.96 -18.29
CA VAL A 97 -14.18 7.92 -19.24
C VAL A 97 -13.09 6.96 -19.70
N THR A 98 -11.80 7.30 -19.47
CA THR A 98 -10.68 6.45 -19.86
C THR A 98 -10.21 5.51 -18.75
N THR A 99 -10.56 5.78 -17.49
CA THR A 99 -10.18 4.94 -16.35
C THR A 99 -11.38 4.20 -15.76
N PRO A 100 -11.21 2.94 -15.35
CA PRO A 100 -12.29 2.17 -14.73
C PRO A 100 -12.82 2.81 -13.44
N THR A 101 -11.93 3.29 -12.58
CA THR A 101 -12.28 4.01 -11.34
C THR A 101 -12.97 5.33 -11.63
N GLY A 102 -12.54 6.05 -12.68
CA GLY A 102 -13.15 7.31 -13.12
C GLY A 102 -14.61 7.15 -13.52
N LYS A 103 -14.96 6.10 -14.24
CA LYS A 103 -16.36 5.78 -14.58
C LYS A 103 -17.23 5.60 -13.34
N HIS A 104 -16.73 4.86 -12.36
CA HIS A 104 -17.42 4.66 -11.09
C HIS A 104 -17.60 5.98 -10.32
N LEU A 105 -16.57 6.82 -10.28
CA LEU A 105 -16.62 8.14 -9.64
C LEU A 105 -17.60 9.08 -10.34
N ALA A 106 -17.62 9.11 -11.67
CA ALA A 106 -18.57 9.92 -12.42
C ALA A 106 -20.00 9.56 -12.10
N ALA A 107 -20.33 8.28 -12.15
CA ALA A 107 -21.68 7.81 -11.78
C ALA A 107 -22.01 8.20 -10.34
N ARG A 108 -21.05 8.05 -9.42
CA ARG A 108 -21.23 8.41 -8.01
C ARG A 108 -21.46 9.89 -7.80
N TYR A 109 -20.68 10.77 -8.42
CA TYR A 109 -20.82 12.22 -8.26
C TYR A 109 -22.07 12.76 -8.94
N LEU A 110 -22.40 12.28 -10.14
CA LEU A 110 -23.63 12.66 -10.83
C LEU A 110 -24.88 12.19 -10.08
N SER A 111 -24.82 11.11 -9.30
CA SER A 111 -25.97 10.68 -8.48
C SER A 111 -26.36 11.72 -7.42
N LYS A 112 -25.47 12.65 -7.04
CA LYS A 112 -25.79 13.77 -6.16
C LYS A 112 -26.85 14.72 -6.76
N LEU A 113 -26.89 14.77 -8.10
CA LEU A 113 -27.84 15.57 -8.85
C LEU A 113 -29.07 14.77 -9.31
N THR A 114 -28.88 13.48 -9.62
CA THR A 114 -29.91 12.65 -10.25
C THR A 114 -30.82 11.93 -9.24
N THR A 115 -30.24 11.57 -8.09
CA THR A 115 -30.93 10.82 -7.02
C THR A 115 -30.53 11.38 -5.65
N PRO A 116 -30.82 12.68 -5.39
CA PRO A 116 -30.37 13.32 -4.13
C PRO A 116 -30.98 12.67 -2.88
N GLU A 117 -32.15 12.04 -3.02
CA GLU A 117 -32.88 11.38 -1.94
C GLU A 117 -32.17 10.15 -1.37
N VAL A 118 -31.29 9.49 -2.16
CA VAL A 118 -30.54 8.33 -1.69
C VAL A 118 -29.25 8.71 -0.92
N TRP A 119 -29.01 10.00 -0.71
CA TRP A 119 -27.87 10.49 0.02
C TRP A 119 -28.26 10.89 1.45
N PRO A 120 -27.46 10.47 2.47
CA PRO A 120 -27.74 10.87 3.85
C PRO A 120 -27.59 12.39 4.02
N LYS A 121 -28.42 12.97 4.87
CA LYS A 121 -28.27 14.37 5.25
C LYS A 121 -27.10 14.54 6.18
N THR A 122 -26.17 15.40 5.82
CA THR A 122 -25.00 15.73 6.64
C THR A 122 -25.40 16.73 7.72
N PRO A 123 -25.15 16.48 9.03
CA PRO A 123 -25.36 17.46 10.08
C PRO A 123 -24.56 18.73 9.84
N ALA A 124 -25.11 19.87 10.29
CA ALA A 124 -24.38 21.14 10.22
C ALA A 124 -23.09 21.08 11.05
N PHE A 125 -22.02 21.66 10.54
CA PHE A 125 -20.75 21.83 11.27
C PHE A 125 -20.96 22.82 12.41
N ARG A 126 -21.09 22.31 13.64
CA ARG A 126 -21.17 23.11 14.89
C ARG A 126 -19.83 23.00 15.58
N TYR A 127 -19.12 24.12 15.68
CA TYR A 127 -17.73 24.20 16.10
C TYR A 127 -17.55 25.20 17.23
N GLU A 128 -16.74 24.82 18.21
CA GLU A 128 -16.32 25.65 19.34
C GLU A 128 -14.81 25.44 19.58
N LEU A 129 -14.05 26.55 19.71
CA LEU A 129 -12.67 26.54 20.17
C LEU A 129 -12.66 26.74 21.68
N CYS A 130 -12.24 25.73 22.42
CA CYS A 130 -12.13 25.74 23.88
C CYS A 130 -10.76 26.29 24.27
N SER A 131 -10.63 27.62 24.36
CA SER A 131 -9.35 28.30 24.66
C SER A 131 -8.99 28.30 26.15
N THR A 132 -9.96 28.02 27.02
CA THR A 132 -9.80 28.00 28.49
C THR A 132 -10.12 26.60 29.05
N PRO A 133 -9.53 26.26 30.23
CA PRO A 133 -9.84 25.00 30.92
C PRO A 133 -11.34 24.83 31.26
N ASP A 134 -12.06 25.90 31.54
CA ASP A 134 -13.48 25.82 31.89
C ASP A 134 -14.34 25.53 30.66
N GLU A 135 -14.04 26.11 29.51
CA GLU A 135 -14.67 25.74 28.22
C GLU A 135 -14.37 24.28 27.88
N ALA A 136 -13.14 23.82 28.06
CA ALA A 136 -12.74 22.45 27.80
C ALA A 136 -13.43 21.43 28.74
N LYS A 137 -13.62 21.78 30.02
CA LYS A 137 -14.43 20.98 30.97
C LYS A 137 -15.90 20.90 30.54
N ALA A 138 -16.48 22.03 30.14
CA ALA A 138 -17.88 22.03 29.64
C ALA A 138 -18.03 21.16 28.39
N ALA A 139 -17.06 21.22 27.47
CA ALA A 139 -17.03 20.35 26.29
C ALA A 139 -16.87 18.87 26.66
N LEU A 140 -16.00 18.53 27.63
CA LEU A 140 -15.83 17.16 28.14
C LEU A 140 -17.15 16.60 28.69
N GLU A 141 -17.92 17.38 29.46
CA GLU A 141 -19.21 16.91 29.96
C GLU A 141 -20.21 16.64 28.84
N VAL A 142 -20.22 17.44 27.77
CA VAL A 142 -21.06 17.14 26.59
C VAL A 142 -20.57 15.87 25.87
N LEU A 143 -19.25 15.70 25.74
CA LEU A 143 -18.67 14.53 25.03
C LEU A 143 -18.90 13.21 25.78
N ARG A 144 -19.13 13.23 27.09
CA ARG A 144 -19.49 12.04 27.89
C ARG A 144 -20.80 11.39 27.45
N ASP A 145 -21.71 12.16 26.89
CA ASP A 145 -22.99 11.68 26.41
C ASP A 145 -22.98 11.25 24.93
N ALA A 146 -21.82 11.32 24.26
CA ALA A 146 -21.71 10.94 22.86
C ALA A 146 -21.73 9.40 22.69
N ASP A 147 -22.35 8.90 21.63
CA ASP A 147 -22.31 7.49 21.25
C ASP A 147 -20.97 7.09 20.62
N MET A 148 -20.30 8.03 19.95
CA MET A 148 -18.97 7.90 19.36
C MET A 148 -18.25 9.24 19.37
N ILE A 149 -16.92 9.23 19.36
CA ILE A 149 -16.09 10.44 19.28
C ILE A 149 -15.09 10.29 18.16
N ALA A 150 -15.16 11.17 17.15
CA ALA A 150 -14.09 11.33 16.16
C ALA A 150 -13.06 12.33 16.66
N TYR A 151 -11.77 12.09 16.38
CA TYR A 151 -10.69 13.02 16.69
C TYR A 151 -9.67 13.13 15.57
N ASP A 152 -8.97 14.27 15.57
CA ASP A 152 -7.89 14.62 14.64
C ASP A 152 -6.91 15.55 15.32
N ILE A 153 -5.62 15.52 14.95
CA ILE A 153 -4.58 16.43 15.48
C ILE A 153 -3.91 17.21 14.37
N GLU A 154 -3.43 18.42 14.70
CA GLU A 154 -2.51 19.14 13.83
C GLU A 154 -1.11 19.14 14.40
N THR A 155 -0.12 18.71 13.59
CA THR A 155 1.26 18.53 14.04
C THR A 155 2.18 19.65 13.61
N VAL A 156 3.18 19.91 14.42
CA VAL A 156 4.26 20.85 14.13
C VAL A 156 5.54 20.07 13.86
N LYS A 157 5.90 19.94 12.59
CA LYS A 157 7.00 19.09 12.11
C LYS A 157 8.32 19.33 12.85
N SER A 158 8.71 20.58 13.05
CA SER A 158 9.99 20.93 13.66
C SER A 158 10.11 20.59 15.15
N LYS A 159 8.99 20.30 15.82
CA LYS A 159 8.91 20.08 17.26
C LYS A 159 8.54 18.66 17.69
N LEU A 160 8.24 17.76 16.74
CA LEU A 160 7.68 16.44 17.05
C LEU A 160 6.48 16.53 18.01
N PHE A 161 5.60 17.47 17.75
CA PHE A 161 4.59 17.95 18.65
C PHE A 161 3.32 18.26 17.85
N PHE A 162 2.17 18.13 18.49
CA PHE A 162 0.92 18.66 17.96
C PHE A 162 0.49 19.87 18.79
N ASP A 163 -0.09 20.87 18.15
CA ASP A 163 -0.50 22.11 18.84
C ASP A 163 -2.00 22.19 19.12
N VAL A 164 -2.77 21.36 18.46
CA VAL A 164 -4.22 21.33 18.62
C VAL A 164 -4.78 19.93 18.33
N ILE A 165 -5.83 19.56 19.06
CA ILE A 165 -6.64 18.37 18.84
C ILE A 165 -8.11 18.77 18.78
N SER A 166 -8.87 18.15 17.88
CA SER A 166 -10.30 18.31 17.79
C SER A 166 -11.02 17.02 18.14
N PHE A 167 -12.20 17.17 18.76
CA PHE A 167 -13.10 16.10 19.10
C PHE A 167 -14.49 16.40 18.55
N THR A 168 -15.05 15.47 17.78
CA THR A 168 -16.43 15.55 17.32
C THR A 168 -17.25 14.43 17.95
N GLY A 169 -18.12 14.80 18.90
CA GLY A 169 -19.12 13.89 19.45
C GLY A 169 -20.21 13.62 18.44
N VAL A 170 -20.59 12.35 18.29
CA VAL A 170 -21.72 11.87 17.51
C VAL A 170 -22.83 11.43 18.46
N PHE A 171 -24.04 11.97 18.29
CA PHE A 171 -25.20 11.69 19.14
C PHE A 171 -26.30 11.09 18.28
N ILE A 172 -26.58 9.80 18.45
CA ILE A 172 -27.56 9.05 17.67
C ILE A 172 -28.95 9.20 18.29
N ALA A 173 -29.94 9.55 17.51
CA ALA A 173 -31.32 9.63 17.98
C ALA A 173 -31.84 8.22 18.31
N LYS A 174 -32.35 8.02 19.54
CA LYS A 174 -32.85 6.72 20.05
C LYS A 174 -34.09 6.18 19.29
N HIS A 175 -34.69 6.96 18.44
CA HIS A 175 -35.81 6.54 17.59
C HIS A 175 -35.39 6.53 16.13
N GLN A 176 -35.35 5.34 15.54
CA GLN A 176 -35.15 5.21 14.09
C GLN A 176 -36.25 5.95 13.34
N ALA A 177 -35.88 6.78 12.38
CA ALA A 177 -36.83 7.36 11.45
C ALA A 177 -37.39 6.25 10.55
N ALA A 178 -38.66 6.33 10.22
CA ALA A 178 -39.35 5.44 9.29
C ALA A 178 -38.71 5.40 7.86
N GLU A 179 -37.75 6.26 7.58
CA GLU A 179 -37.08 6.46 6.28
C GLU A 179 -35.72 5.77 6.16
N GLY A 180 -35.31 4.91 7.10
CA GLY A 180 -34.13 4.05 6.95
C GLY A 180 -32.77 4.70 7.19
N TRP A 181 -32.66 6.01 7.46
CA TRP A 181 -31.41 6.72 7.73
C TRP A 181 -31.24 6.96 9.24
N PHE A 182 -30.01 6.78 9.76
CA PHE A 182 -29.69 7.15 11.13
C PHE A 182 -29.86 8.66 11.31
N LYS A 183 -30.74 9.06 12.22
CA LYS A 183 -30.77 10.46 12.68
C LYS A 183 -29.70 10.64 13.73
N TYR A 184 -28.72 11.47 13.44
CA TYR A 184 -27.68 11.83 14.37
C TYR A 184 -27.36 13.32 14.30
N SER A 185 -26.78 13.85 15.35
CA SER A 185 -26.23 15.20 15.40
C SER A 185 -24.77 15.15 15.79
N THR A 186 -24.05 16.24 15.52
CA THR A 186 -22.63 16.36 15.86
C THR A 186 -22.37 17.65 16.60
N ARG A 187 -21.40 17.62 17.52
CA ARG A 187 -20.79 18.78 18.14
C ARG A 187 -19.29 18.65 18.13
N THR A 188 -18.59 19.69 17.66
CA THR A 188 -17.14 19.68 17.47
C THR A 188 -16.50 20.67 18.40
N TYR A 189 -15.52 20.21 19.17
CA TYR A 189 -14.74 20.98 20.10
C TYR A 189 -13.25 20.83 19.78
N THR A 190 -12.51 21.94 19.81
CA THR A 190 -11.06 21.91 19.55
C THR A 190 -10.33 22.46 20.74
N PHE A 191 -9.32 21.71 21.21
CA PHE A 191 -8.53 22.00 22.39
C PHE A 191 -7.09 22.33 21.99
N PRO A 192 -6.53 23.47 22.41
CA PRO A 192 -5.10 23.73 22.30
C PRO A 192 -4.30 22.72 23.14
N HIS A 193 -3.20 22.23 22.63
CA HIS A 193 -2.24 21.44 23.41
C HIS A 193 -1.23 22.39 24.08
N SER A 194 -1.70 23.16 25.06
CA SER A 194 -0.94 24.26 25.66
C SER A 194 -0.22 23.85 26.95
N ASP A 195 -0.92 23.87 28.06
CA ASP A 195 -0.42 23.64 29.42
C ASP A 195 -0.87 22.29 29.98
N GLU A 196 -0.37 21.91 31.14
CA GLU A 196 -0.64 20.62 31.78
C GLU A 196 -2.15 20.40 32.08
N VAL A 197 -2.90 21.47 32.36
CA VAL A 197 -4.35 21.35 32.64
C VAL A 197 -5.11 20.99 31.37
N MET A 198 -4.80 21.66 30.25
CA MET A 198 -5.39 21.33 28.95
C MET A 198 -4.98 19.92 28.48
N GLN A 199 -3.71 19.56 28.69
CA GLN A 199 -3.22 18.22 28.37
C GLN A 199 -3.96 17.13 29.14
N GLU A 200 -4.22 17.35 30.43
CA GLU A 200 -4.99 16.41 31.24
C GLU A 200 -6.46 16.29 30.79
N LEU A 201 -7.10 17.42 30.39
CA LEU A 201 -8.45 17.41 29.84
C LEU A 201 -8.52 16.67 28.48
N ILE A 202 -7.53 16.90 27.60
CA ILE A 202 -7.39 16.13 26.33
C ILE A 202 -7.30 14.64 26.64
N LYS A 203 -6.44 14.25 27.58
CA LYS A 203 -6.27 12.86 28.02
C LYS A 203 -7.57 12.27 28.55
N GLN A 204 -8.33 13.01 29.34
CA GLN A 204 -9.62 12.55 29.84
C GLN A 204 -10.63 12.27 28.72
N VAL A 205 -10.71 13.12 27.68
CA VAL A 205 -11.56 12.84 26.50
C VAL A 205 -11.11 11.58 25.78
N LEU A 206 -9.78 11.43 25.56
CA LEU A 206 -9.24 10.24 24.87
C LEU A 206 -9.47 8.94 25.65
N GLN A 207 -9.56 9.02 26.99
CA GLN A 207 -9.77 7.89 27.88
C GLN A 207 -11.25 7.62 28.23
N LEU A 208 -12.21 8.39 27.71
CA LEU A 208 -13.62 8.03 27.81
C LEU A 208 -13.86 6.65 27.16
N GLU A 209 -14.60 5.78 27.84
CA GLU A 209 -15.00 4.45 27.34
C GLU A 209 -16.10 4.56 26.26
N ILE A 210 -15.82 5.36 25.24
CA ILE A 210 -16.67 5.64 24.10
C ILE A 210 -15.88 5.29 22.83
N PRO A 211 -16.48 4.58 21.85
CA PRO A 211 -15.79 4.23 20.61
C PRO A 211 -15.21 5.45 19.89
N LYS A 212 -13.95 5.34 19.50
CA LYS A 212 -13.22 6.40 18.79
C LYS A 212 -13.17 6.13 17.28
N ILE A 213 -13.30 7.23 16.52
CA ILE A 213 -13.25 7.26 15.05
C ILE A 213 -12.08 8.16 14.65
N THR A 214 -11.31 7.74 13.65
CA THR A 214 -10.20 8.52 13.07
C THR A 214 -10.16 8.45 11.56
N GLN A 215 -9.31 9.27 10.99
CA GLN A 215 -8.91 9.21 9.59
C GLN A 215 -7.41 8.94 9.50
N ASN A 216 -7.00 7.70 9.19
CA ASN A 216 -5.60 7.28 9.22
C ASN A 216 -4.96 7.48 10.60
N GLY A 217 -5.72 7.18 11.65
CA GLY A 217 -5.43 7.54 13.05
C GLY A 217 -4.21 6.87 13.65
N LYS A 218 -3.55 5.99 12.92
CA LYS A 218 -2.23 5.50 13.31
C LYS A 218 -1.20 6.63 13.40
N TYR A 219 -1.35 7.64 12.54
CA TYR A 219 -0.55 8.86 12.61
C TYR A 219 -0.80 9.63 13.90
N ASP A 220 -2.05 9.93 14.19
CA ASP A 220 -2.46 10.68 15.39
C ASP A 220 -2.05 9.93 16.66
N ASN A 221 -2.30 8.64 16.69
CA ASN A 221 -1.98 7.80 17.85
C ASN A 221 -0.47 7.71 18.12
N ALA A 222 0.39 7.78 17.09
CA ALA A 222 1.83 7.82 17.30
C ALA A 222 2.26 9.04 18.12
N TYR A 223 1.67 10.21 17.86
CA TYR A 223 1.91 11.43 18.63
C TYR A 223 1.26 11.36 20.01
N LEU A 224 -0.01 10.96 20.10
CA LEU A 224 -0.74 10.90 21.37
C LEU A 224 -0.06 9.93 22.36
N ILE A 225 0.37 8.75 21.91
CA ILE A 225 1.11 7.77 22.74
C ILE A 225 2.44 8.35 23.20
N ARG A 226 3.17 9.04 22.31
CA ARG A 226 4.44 9.68 22.66
C ARG A 226 4.27 10.73 23.75
N TRP A 227 3.14 11.43 23.77
CA TRP A 227 2.80 12.43 24.79
C TRP A 227 2.09 11.84 26.03
N GLY A 228 2.03 10.51 26.16
CA GLY A 228 1.42 9.84 27.31
C GLY A 228 -0.11 9.91 27.35
N MET A 229 -0.75 10.16 26.20
CA MET A 229 -2.21 10.29 26.03
C MET A 229 -2.78 9.21 25.11
N PRO A 230 -2.54 7.89 25.34
CA PRO A 230 -3.05 6.85 24.46
C PRO A 230 -4.59 6.85 24.46
N PRO A 231 -5.25 6.86 23.29
CA PRO A 231 -6.70 6.74 23.23
C PRO A 231 -7.13 5.31 23.59
N VAL A 232 -8.28 5.20 24.28
CA VAL A 232 -8.96 3.92 24.49
C VAL A 232 -10.08 3.73 23.49
N MET A 233 -10.49 2.46 23.24
CA MET A 233 -11.59 2.10 22.35
C MET A 233 -11.46 2.68 20.92
N TRP A 234 -10.23 2.73 20.40
CA TRP A 234 -10.00 3.09 19.00
C TRP A 234 -10.38 1.91 18.10
N TYR A 235 -11.61 1.92 17.60
CA TYR A 235 -12.21 0.83 16.83
C TYR A 235 -12.45 1.19 15.37
N TYR A 236 -12.49 2.49 15.03
CA TYR A 236 -12.97 2.94 13.74
C TYR A 236 -11.97 3.87 13.06
N ASP A 237 -11.69 3.59 11.78
CA ASP A 237 -10.83 4.40 10.93
C ASP A 237 -11.41 4.48 9.52
N THR A 238 -11.69 5.68 9.05
CA THR A 238 -12.36 5.91 7.76
C THR A 238 -11.46 5.60 6.57
N ALA A 239 -10.15 5.86 6.66
CA ALA A 239 -9.20 5.52 5.60
C ALA A 239 -9.05 4.00 5.45
N HIS A 240 -8.95 3.30 6.58
CA HIS A 240 -8.89 1.83 6.62
C HIS A 240 -10.16 1.19 6.08
N PHE A 241 -11.32 1.68 6.52
CA PHE A 241 -12.59 1.15 6.05
C PHE A 241 -12.76 1.37 4.55
N PHE A 242 -12.41 2.55 4.06
CA PHE A 242 -12.51 2.84 2.63
C PHE A 242 -11.51 2.02 1.79
N HIS A 243 -10.33 1.72 2.35
CA HIS A 243 -9.40 0.76 1.76
C HIS A 243 -10.00 -0.64 1.66
N SER A 244 -10.61 -1.11 2.73
CA SER A 244 -11.28 -2.42 2.78
C SER A 244 -12.46 -2.53 1.81
N TRP A 245 -13.05 -1.39 1.43
CA TRP A 245 -14.13 -1.30 0.44
C TRP A 245 -13.58 -1.13 -0.99
N TYR A 246 -12.66 -0.17 -1.19
CA TYR A 246 -12.12 0.19 -2.50
C TYR A 246 -10.60 0.40 -2.42
N ALA A 247 -9.88 -0.70 -2.42
CA ALA A 247 -8.43 -0.68 -2.25
C ALA A 247 -7.67 0.18 -3.29
N GLU A 248 -8.19 0.31 -4.50
CA GLU A 248 -7.57 1.06 -5.60
C GLU A 248 -7.84 2.57 -5.57
N MET A 249 -8.77 3.04 -4.73
CA MET A 249 -9.13 4.46 -4.65
C MET A 249 -8.26 5.25 -3.65
N PRO A 250 -8.14 6.58 -3.80
CA PRO A 250 -7.44 7.44 -2.84
C PRO A 250 -8.05 7.35 -1.43
N LYS A 251 -7.20 7.46 -0.38
CA LYS A 251 -7.60 7.38 1.04
C LYS A 251 -7.54 8.72 1.76
N ARG A 252 -7.38 9.83 1.06
CA ARG A 252 -7.42 11.18 1.64
C ARG A 252 -8.83 11.51 2.13
N LEU A 253 -8.92 12.21 3.26
CA LEU A 253 -10.21 12.54 3.87
C LEU A 253 -11.13 13.35 2.95
N ASP A 254 -10.59 14.35 2.26
CA ASP A 254 -11.30 15.18 1.29
C ASP A 254 -11.96 14.33 0.18
N PHE A 255 -11.22 13.36 -0.35
CA PHE A 255 -11.73 12.43 -1.36
C PHE A 255 -12.82 11.53 -0.79
N ILE A 256 -12.59 10.94 0.39
CA ILE A 256 -13.52 10.00 1.01
C ILE A 256 -14.80 10.70 1.41
N THR A 257 -14.73 11.92 1.97
CA THR A 257 -15.90 12.71 2.31
C THR A 257 -16.69 13.13 1.07
N ALA A 258 -16.01 13.57 0.01
CA ALA A 258 -16.66 13.90 -1.27
C ALA A 258 -17.35 12.68 -1.89
N TYR A 259 -16.77 11.49 -1.76
CA TYR A 259 -17.38 10.23 -2.20
C TYR A 259 -18.58 9.81 -1.34
N SER A 260 -18.57 10.09 -0.04
CA SER A 260 -19.51 9.56 0.94
C SER A 260 -20.66 10.48 1.29
N LEU A 261 -20.44 11.79 1.27
CA LEU A 261 -21.41 12.82 1.67
C LEU A 261 -21.89 13.61 0.46
N ARG A 262 -23.20 14.01 0.49
CA ARG A 262 -23.76 14.80 -0.60
C ARG A 262 -23.30 16.25 -0.53
N ASP A 263 -23.64 16.90 0.57
CA ASP A 263 -23.51 18.35 0.73
C ASP A 263 -22.18 18.67 1.41
N ILE A 264 -21.08 18.48 0.68
CA ILE A 264 -19.72 18.72 1.16
C ILE A 264 -18.95 19.60 0.20
N GLN A 265 -18.21 20.56 0.74
CA GLN A 265 -17.28 21.40 0.03
C GLN A 265 -15.87 21.10 0.50
N PHE A 266 -14.91 21.13 -0.42
CA PHE A 266 -13.48 21.01 -0.09
C PHE A 266 -13.03 22.13 0.86
N TRP A 267 -12.19 21.77 1.86
CA TRP A 267 -11.74 22.70 2.89
C TRP A 267 -10.25 22.61 3.23
N LYS A 268 -9.50 21.70 2.54
CA LYS A 268 -8.13 21.34 2.92
C LYS A 268 -7.09 22.49 2.83
N ASN A 269 -7.43 23.58 2.18
CA ASN A 269 -6.58 24.78 2.11
C ASN A 269 -7.04 25.90 3.06
N SER A 270 -7.97 25.64 3.98
CA SER A 270 -8.49 26.64 4.91
C SER A 270 -7.72 26.76 6.23
N GLY A 271 -6.73 25.89 6.47
CA GLY A 271 -5.97 25.83 7.71
C GLY A 271 -4.76 26.77 7.82
N GLU A 272 -4.48 27.52 6.76
CA GLU A 272 -3.33 28.44 6.72
C GLU A 272 -3.60 29.76 7.45
N GLY A 273 -2.54 30.39 7.95
CA GLY A 273 -2.57 31.72 8.56
C GLY A 273 -2.56 31.69 10.07
N SER A 274 -3.71 31.83 10.74
CA SER A 274 -3.79 31.94 12.21
C SER A 274 -3.98 30.60 12.91
N PHE A 275 -3.75 30.58 14.23
CA PHE A 275 -4.05 29.42 15.07
C PHE A 275 -5.54 29.06 15.02
N GLU A 276 -6.45 30.04 15.02
CA GLU A 276 -7.90 29.87 14.94
C GLU A 276 -8.31 29.17 13.63
N ASN A 277 -7.68 29.56 12.51
CA ASN A 277 -7.92 28.91 11.22
C ASN A 277 -7.51 27.44 11.27
N ARG A 278 -6.35 27.13 11.83
CA ARG A 278 -5.83 25.76 11.99
C ARG A 278 -6.71 24.95 12.94
N ALA A 279 -7.14 25.55 14.06
CA ALA A 279 -8.04 24.90 15.00
C ALA A 279 -9.42 24.58 14.35
N LYS A 280 -9.96 25.51 13.57
CA LYS A 280 -11.20 25.28 12.82
C LYS A 280 -11.03 24.24 11.71
N TYR A 281 -9.88 24.20 11.05
CA TYR A 281 -9.52 23.20 10.07
C TYR A 281 -9.47 21.80 10.70
N CYS A 282 -8.75 21.62 11.81
CA CYS A 282 -8.71 20.41 12.61
C CYS A 282 -10.12 19.96 13.02
N GLY A 283 -10.97 20.93 13.46
CA GLY A 283 -12.40 20.68 13.76
C GLY A 283 -13.19 20.16 12.58
N ARG A 284 -12.92 20.68 11.37
CA ARG A 284 -13.56 20.17 10.15
C ARG A 284 -13.09 18.75 9.77
N ASP A 285 -11.84 18.43 10.04
CA ASP A 285 -11.30 17.08 9.77
C ASP A 285 -11.98 16.06 10.69
N SER A 286 -12.08 16.30 11.99
CA SER A 286 -12.79 15.39 12.91
C SER A 286 -14.30 15.31 12.60
N TRP A 287 -14.94 16.43 12.25
CA TRP A 287 -16.35 16.44 11.84
C TRP A 287 -16.58 15.66 10.54
N GLY A 288 -15.74 15.90 9.52
CA GLY A 288 -15.81 15.18 8.25
C GLY A 288 -15.61 13.66 8.44
N THR A 289 -14.67 13.29 9.32
CA THR A 289 -14.41 11.90 9.72
C THR A 289 -15.63 11.26 10.37
N ALA A 290 -16.28 11.94 11.34
CA ALA A 290 -17.49 11.46 12.00
C ALA A 290 -18.64 11.23 10.99
N CYS A 291 -18.93 12.24 10.17
CA CYS A 291 -20.01 12.16 9.18
C CYS A 291 -19.75 11.07 8.13
N THR A 292 -18.51 10.93 7.69
CA THR A 292 -18.10 9.87 6.75
C THR A 292 -18.31 8.48 7.34
N TRP A 293 -17.90 8.28 8.60
CA TRP A 293 -18.11 7.01 9.27
C TRP A 293 -19.60 6.65 9.38
N MET A 294 -20.44 7.61 9.75
CA MET A 294 -21.89 7.38 9.79
C MET A 294 -22.48 7.00 8.43
N SER A 295 -22.00 7.63 7.35
CA SER A 295 -22.38 7.24 5.98
C SER A 295 -21.93 5.82 5.62
N PHE A 296 -20.76 5.38 6.11
CA PHE A 296 -20.29 4.00 5.90
C PHE A 296 -21.17 2.98 6.62
N MET A 297 -21.54 3.24 7.85
CA MET A 297 -22.41 2.36 8.64
C MET A 297 -23.74 2.08 7.95
N GLU A 298 -24.27 3.06 7.23
CA GLU A 298 -25.54 2.92 6.50
C GLU A 298 -25.41 2.22 5.14
N ARG A 299 -24.29 2.40 4.46
CA ARG A 299 -24.20 2.13 3.00
C ARG A 299 -23.19 1.07 2.62
N ALA A 300 -22.25 0.76 3.49
CA ALA A 300 -21.20 -0.17 3.15
C ALA A 300 -21.73 -1.62 3.07
N PRO A 301 -21.29 -2.39 2.07
CA PRO A 301 -21.69 -3.77 1.98
C PRO A 301 -21.04 -4.61 3.09
N LYS A 302 -21.70 -5.67 3.52
CA LYS A 302 -21.20 -6.56 4.60
C LYS A 302 -19.81 -7.11 4.36
N TRP A 303 -19.43 -7.32 3.09
CA TRP A 303 -18.10 -7.81 2.76
C TRP A 303 -16.98 -6.77 3.03
N ALA A 304 -17.27 -5.46 2.85
CA ALA A 304 -16.30 -4.41 3.18
C ALA A 304 -16.05 -4.35 4.71
N MET A 305 -17.09 -4.51 5.52
CA MET A 305 -16.96 -4.62 6.97
C MET A 305 -16.17 -5.86 7.37
N ARG A 306 -16.37 -7.00 6.70
CA ARG A 306 -15.59 -8.23 6.93
C ARG A 306 -14.11 -8.03 6.62
N ASN A 307 -13.78 -7.38 5.52
CA ASN A 307 -12.40 -7.02 5.18
C ASN A 307 -11.80 -6.12 6.27
N TYR A 308 -12.54 -5.09 6.67
CA TYR A 308 -12.11 -4.15 7.69
C TYR A 308 -11.77 -4.85 9.03
N LEU A 309 -12.62 -5.76 9.48
CA LEU A 309 -12.38 -6.52 10.71
C LEU A 309 -11.17 -7.46 10.64
N GLN A 310 -10.72 -7.83 9.44
CA GLN A 310 -9.49 -8.60 9.25
C GLN A 310 -8.23 -7.71 9.19
N GLU A 311 -8.34 -6.50 8.65
CA GLU A 311 -7.19 -5.60 8.45
C GLU A 311 -6.95 -4.64 9.62
N PHE A 312 -7.99 -4.06 10.18
CA PHE A 312 -7.84 -3.01 11.19
C PHE A 312 -7.06 -3.42 12.44
N PRO A 313 -7.21 -4.65 12.98
CA PRO A 313 -6.38 -5.14 14.07
C PRO A 313 -4.88 -5.10 13.77
N VAL A 314 -4.50 -5.30 12.52
CA VAL A 314 -3.09 -5.23 12.08
C VAL A 314 -2.52 -3.83 12.27
N SER A 315 -3.32 -2.77 12.00
CA SER A 315 -2.93 -1.39 12.27
C SER A 315 -2.61 -1.15 13.74
N ILE A 316 -3.44 -1.68 14.64
CA ILE A 316 -3.22 -1.59 16.09
C ILE A 316 -1.92 -2.30 16.46
N ALA A 317 -1.70 -3.51 15.94
CA ALA A 317 -0.51 -4.29 16.21
C ALA A 317 0.78 -3.69 15.64
N CYS A 318 0.71 -2.79 14.66
CA CYS A 318 1.86 -2.08 14.11
C CYS A 318 2.34 -0.91 15.00
N ILE A 319 1.48 -0.34 15.84
CA ILE A 319 1.82 0.87 16.64
C ILE A 319 3.01 0.61 17.57
N LEU A 320 2.97 -0.49 18.33
CA LEU A 320 4.02 -0.79 19.31
C LEU A 320 5.39 -1.02 18.66
N PRO A 321 5.54 -1.86 17.61
CA PRO A 321 6.79 -2.02 16.88
C PRO A 321 7.34 -0.72 16.29
N GLU A 322 6.48 0.10 15.69
CA GLU A 322 6.87 1.39 15.11
C GLU A 322 7.34 2.39 16.15
N HIS A 323 6.73 2.39 17.33
CA HIS A 323 7.11 3.24 18.45
C HIS A 323 8.41 2.78 19.13
N THR A 324 8.65 1.48 19.15
CA THR A 324 9.85 0.87 19.75
C THR A 324 11.06 0.97 18.83
N GLY A 325 10.87 0.78 17.51
CA GLY A 325 11.94 0.71 16.51
C GLY A 325 12.82 -0.52 16.65
N VAL A 326 13.88 -0.58 15.81
CA VAL A 326 14.96 -1.59 15.88
C VAL A 326 16.24 -0.87 16.30
N GLU A 327 17.06 -1.50 17.13
CA GLU A 327 18.36 -0.92 17.52
C GLU A 327 19.27 -0.75 16.30
N LEU A 328 19.97 0.38 16.23
CA LEU A 328 20.93 0.70 15.17
C LEU A 328 22.34 0.39 15.63
N ASP A 329 23.07 -0.45 14.88
CA ASP A 329 24.51 -0.58 15.03
C ASP A 329 25.20 0.57 14.27
N SER A 330 25.61 1.60 15.01
CA SER A 330 26.21 2.82 14.44
C SER A 330 27.58 2.60 13.80
N GLU A 331 28.35 1.60 14.26
CA GLU A 331 29.61 1.23 13.65
C GLU A 331 29.41 0.54 12.29
N ALA A 332 28.46 -0.40 12.24
CA ALA A 332 28.08 -1.06 10.99
C ALA A 332 27.51 -0.05 9.97
N GLU A 333 26.68 0.91 10.42
CA GLU A 333 26.19 1.98 9.56
C GLU A 333 27.34 2.84 8.99
N GLY A 334 28.32 3.21 9.81
CA GLY A 334 29.50 3.97 9.39
C GLY A 334 30.29 3.23 8.31
N ARG A 335 30.62 1.95 8.53
CA ARG A 335 31.30 1.10 7.54
C ARG A 335 30.51 0.99 6.24
N LEU A 336 29.20 0.76 6.33
CA LEU A 336 28.29 0.65 5.19
C LEU A 336 28.26 1.93 4.35
N ARG A 337 28.18 3.09 5.03
CA ARG A 337 28.19 4.41 4.39
C ARG A 337 29.48 4.67 3.62
N GLU A 338 30.60 4.44 4.28
CA GLU A 338 31.94 4.66 3.71
C GLU A 338 32.20 3.77 2.47
N TYR A 339 31.90 2.50 2.57
CA TYR A 339 31.99 1.56 1.47
C TYR A 339 31.17 2.00 0.26
N ASN A 340 29.90 2.37 0.47
CA ASN A 340 29.03 2.78 -0.62
C ASN A 340 29.34 4.17 -1.20
N ILE A 341 29.91 5.09 -0.42
CA ILE A 341 30.45 6.34 -0.95
C ILE A 341 31.59 6.07 -1.93
N LYS A 342 32.55 5.21 -1.57
CA LYS A 342 33.68 4.80 -2.45
C LYS A 342 33.17 4.21 -3.76
N ILE A 343 32.21 3.28 -3.71
CA ILE A 343 31.63 2.67 -4.93
C ILE A 343 30.90 3.71 -5.76
N ARG A 344 30.01 4.51 -5.15
CA ARG A 344 29.25 5.55 -5.84
C ARG A 344 30.15 6.51 -6.60
N ASP A 345 31.20 7.01 -5.95
CA ASP A 345 32.10 8.02 -6.52
C ASP A 345 32.98 7.40 -7.62
N LYS A 346 33.48 6.18 -7.42
CA LYS A 346 34.20 5.40 -8.44
C LYS A 346 33.35 5.17 -9.69
N LYS A 347 32.07 4.76 -9.51
CA LYS A 347 31.15 4.50 -10.64
C LYS A 347 30.73 5.79 -11.33
N ARG A 348 30.53 6.89 -10.58
CA ARG A 348 30.27 8.21 -11.15
C ARG A 348 31.42 8.65 -12.08
N ALA A 349 32.66 8.55 -11.60
CA ALA A 349 33.82 8.91 -12.39
C ALA A 349 33.98 8.01 -13.64
N SER A 350 33.81 6.69 -13.47
CA SER A 350 33.88 5.74 -14.58
C SER A 350 32.83 6.00 -15.66
N LEU A 351 31.56 6.27 -15.27
CA LEU A 351 30.50 6.58 -16.21
C LEU A 351 30.76 7.90 -16.93
N ALA A 352 31.20 8.96 -16.23
CA ALA A 352 31.54 10.25 -16.82
C ALA A 352 32.67 10.11 -17.86
N ALA A 353 33.71 9.37 -17.52
CA ALA A 353 34.82 9.09 -18.44
C ALA A 353 34.37 8.29 -19.68
N SER A 354 33.53 7.27 -19.48
CA SER A 354 33.05 6.41 -20.57
C SER A 354 32.14 7.14 -21.57
N VAL A 355 31.39 8.16 -21.12
CA VAL A 355 30.56 8.99 -22.01
C VAL A 355 31.29 10.22 -22.54
N GLY A 356 32.52 10.48 -22.08
CA GLY A 356 33.31 11.63 -22.51
C GLY A 356 32.79 12.98 -22.03
N LEU A 357 32.01 13.02 -20.94
CA LEU A 357 31.40 14.21 -20.36
C LEU A 357 31.82 14.35 -18.89
N PRO A 358 32.83 15.19 -18.58
CA PRO A 358 33.34 15.35 -17.21
C PRO A 358 32.25 15.74 -16.19
N ASP A 359 31.28 16.54 -16.59
CA ASP A 359 30.17 17.02 -15.74
C ASP A 359 28.96 16.09 -15.76
N PHE A 360 29.08 14.89 -16.33
CA PHE A 360 27.99 13.93 -16.36
C PHE A 360 27.58 13.50 -14.95
N ASN A 361 26.31 13.73 -14.63
CA ASN A 361 25.75 13.37 -13.34
C ASN A 361 24.77 12.18 -13.45
N PRO A 362 25.21 10.96 -13.06
CA PRO A 362 24.32 9.79 -13.06
C PRO A 362 23.16 9.88 -12.08
N GLY A 363 23.16 10.88 -11.17
CA GLY A 363 22.01 11.18 -10.30
C GLY A 363 20.86 11.92 -11.01
N SER A 364 21.15 12.58 -12.15
CA SER A 364 20.16 13.33 -12.93
C SER A 364 19.41 12.42 -13.90
N TRP A 365 18.14 12.14 -13.65
CA TRP A 365 17.31 11.32 -14.53
C TRP A 365 17.19 11.93 -15.93
N GLN A 366 17.21 13.26 -16.06
CA GLN A 366 17.15 13.96 -17.33
C GLN A 366 18.39 13.68 -18.19
N GLN A 367 19.60 13.73 -17.58
CA GLN A 367 20.85 13.44 -18.29
C GLN A 367 20.90 11.96 -18.70
N ILE A 368 20.50 11.05 -17.81
CA ILE A 368 20.43 9.62 -18.11
C ILE A 368 19.48 9.37 -19.28
N LEU A 369 18.28 9.91 -19.23
CA LEU A 369 17.29 9.68 -20.29
C LEU A 369 17.74 10.24 -21.63
N LYS A 370 18.35 11.44 -21.65
CA LYS A 370 18.94 12.01 -22.85
C LYS A 370 20.05 11.10 -23.46
N LEU A 371 20.91 10.56 -22.60
CA LEU A 371 21.96 9.65 -23.05
C LEU A 371 21.37 8.34 -23.60
N VAL A 372 20.45 7.72 -22.88
CA VAL A 372 19.76 6.50 -23.31
C VAL A 372 19.08 6.69 -24.67
N HIS A 373 18.44 7.83 -24.89
CA HIS A 373 17.86 8.15 -26.19
C HIS A 373 18.89 8.39 -27.28
N ALA A 374 20.02 9.04 -26.96
CA ALA A 374 21.15 9.22 -27.88
C ALA A 374 21.79 7.88 -28.28
N LEU A 375 21.79 6.90 -27.37
CA LEU A 375 22.22 5.52 -27.62
C LEU A 375 21.18 4.68 -28.41
N GLY A 376 20.08 5.30 -28.91
CA GLY A 376 19.11 4.68 -29.79
C GLY A 376 17.85 4.14 -29.11
N ALA A 377 17.76 4.19 -27.78
CA ALA A 377 16.67 3.59 -27.00
C ALA A 377 15.52 4.59 -26.71
N LYS A 378 14.88 5.15 -27.75
CA LYS A 378 13.80 6.14 -27.63
C LYS A 378 12.50 5.57 -27.01
N ASP A 379 12.35 4.26 -26.91
CA ASP A 379 11.23 3.57 -26.28
C ASP A 379 11.32 3.54 -24.74
N ILE A 380 12.47 3.88 -24.16
CA ILE A 380 12.67 4.02 -22.72
C ILE A 380 12.15 5.39 -22.29
N LYS A 381 11.20 5.38 -21.33
CA LYS A 381 10.49 6.61 -20.89
C LYS A 381 10.98 7.16 -19.55
N ASP A 382 11.65 6.34 -18.76
CA ASP A 382 12.13 6.69 -17.42
C ASP A 382 13.42 5.92 -17.06
N THR A 383 13.99 6.23 -15.92
CA THR A 383 15.25 5.63 -15.42
C THR A 383 15.03 4.72 -14.22
N THR A 384 13.85 4.14 -14.09
CA THR A 384 13.55 3.13 -13.06
C THR A 384 14.35 1.85 -13.30
N PRO A 385 14.63 1.05 -12.25
CA PRO A 385 15.32 -0.23 -12.44
C PRO A 385 14.71 -1.13 -13.52
N PRO A 386 13.38 -1.33 -13.60
CA PRO A 386 12.79 -2.11 -14.69
C PRO A 386 13.03 -1.53 -16.08
N SER A 387 13.00 -0.20 -16.22
CA SER A 387 13.28 0.46 -17.50
C SER A 387 14.74 0.30 -17.91
N MET A 388 15.68 0.36 -16.96
CA MET A 388 17.09 0.13 -17.21
C MET A 388 17.41 -1.34 -17.49
N ASP A 389 16.68 -2.28 -16.88
CA ASP A 389 16.74 -3.71 -17.22
C ASP A 389 16.29 -3.95 -18.66
N LYS A 390 15.14 -3.35 -19.03
CA LYS A 390 14.65 -3.36 -20.41
C LYS A 390 15.66 -2.75 -21.39
N PHE A 391 16.28 -1.61 -21.04
CA PHE A 391 17.35 -1.00 -21.84
C PHE A 391 18.53 -1.95 -22.03
N SER A 392 19.03 -2.56 -20.95
CA SER A 392 20.12 -3.53 -20.99
C SER A 392 19.83 -4.73 -21.90
N VAL A 393 18.56 -5.22 -21.86
CA VAL A 393 18.11 -6.39 -22.64
C VAL A 393 17.94 -6.04 -24.13
N ARG A 394 17.34 -4.92 -24.45
CA ARG A 394 16.98 -4.54 -25.84
C ARG A 394 18.11 -3.88 -26.60
N HIS A 395 19.09 -3.33 -25.88
CA HIS A 395 20.26 -2.66 -26.43
C HIS A 395 21.56 -3.25 -25.87
N PRO A 396 21.90 -4.52 -26.22
CA PRO A 396 22.97 -5.27 -25.59
C PRO A 396 24.36 -4.64 -25.77
N LEU A 397 24.58 -3.84 -26.82
CA LEU A 397 25.82 -3.10 -27.01
C LEU A 397 26.06 -2.03 -25.93
N ASN A 398 24.99 -1.58 -25.28
CA ASN A 398 25.01 -0.55 -24.23
C ASN A 398 24.85 -1.16 -22.81
N GLN A 399 24.97 -2.47 -22.68
CA GLN A 399 24.80 -3.17 -21.41
C GLN A 399 25.78 -2.66 -20.34
N TRP A 400 27.00 -2.36 -20.71
CA TRP A 400 28.04 -1.79 -19.83
C TRP A 400 27.55 -0.53 -19.09
N PHE A 401 26.84 0.35 -19.80
CA PHE A 401 26.30 1.56 -19.21
C PHE A 401 25.17 1.24 -18.22
N ALA A 402 24.24 0.37 -18.62
CA ALA A 402 23.14 -0.05 -17.74
C ALA A 402 23.63 -0.71 -16.45
N GLU A 403 24.66 -1.57 -16.53
CA GLU A 403 25.27 -2.23 -15.38
C GLU A 403 25.98 -1.21 -14.47
N GLY A 404 26.85 -0.36 -15.01
CA GLY A 404 27.53 0.69 -14.24
C GLY A 404 26.56 1.67 -13.59
N PHE A 405 25.48 2.01 -14.29
CA PHE A 405 24.43 2.86 -13.74
C PHE A 405 23.65 2.19 -12.59
N LYS A 406 23.34 0.89 -12.70
CA LYS A 406 22.69 0.13 -11.63
C LYS A 406 23.56 0.07 -10.38
N GLU A 407 24.86 -0.20 -10.52
CA GLU A 407 25.79 -0.21 -9.40
C GLU A 407 25.89 1.17 -8.74
N TYR A 408 25.98 2.25 -9.55
CA TYR A 408 25.93 3.62 -9.05
C TYR A 408 24.64 3.88 -8.25
N LYS A 409 23.47 3.56 -8.84
CA LYS A 409 22.16 3.76 -8.20
C LYS A 409 22.01 2.93 -6.92
N SER A 410 22.51 1.71 -6.91
CA SER A 410 22.51 0.85 -5.73
C SER A 410 23.30 1.48 -4.58
N ALA A 411 24.53 1.90 -4.83
CA ALA A 411 25.37 2.55 -3.83
C ALA A 411 24.81 3.92 -3.40
N ALA A 412 24.34 4.73 -4.35
CA ALA A 412 23.69 6.01 -4.07
C ALA A 412 22.43 5.84 -3.18
N LYS A 413 21.60 4.79 -3.42
CA LYS A 413 20.45 4.46 -2.60
C LYS A 413 20.84 4.13 -1.16
N VAL A 414 21.91 3.37 -0.95
CA VAL A 414 22.40 3.07 0.42
C VAL A 414 22.78 4.36 1.13
N VAL A 415 23.56 5.22 0.49
CA VAL A 415 24.00 6.50 1.10
C VAL A 415 22.84 7.44 1.39
N SER A 416 21.88 7.57 0.46
CA SER A 416 20.80 8.57 0.56
C SER A 416 19.58 8.10 1.37
N ASN A 417 19.36 6.78 1.47
CA ASN A 417 18.13 6.26 2.07
C ASN A 417 18.38 5.47 3.35
N TYR A 418 19.50 4.72 3.44
CA TYR A 418 19.72 3.83 4.58
C TYR A 418 20.70 4.39 5.60
N THR A 419 21.64 5.23 5.19
CA THR A 419 22.67 5.82 6.06
C THR A 419 22.63 7.36 6.08
N LYS A 420 21.45 7.95 5.80
CA LYS A 420 21.23 9.39 5.90
C LYS A 420 21.07 9.82 7.37
N ASP A 421 21.43 11.03 7.69
CA ASP A 421 21.34 11.55 9.07
C ASP A 421 19.92 11.48 9.66
N SER A 422 18.88 11.64 8.81
CA SER A 422 17.47 11.52 9.21
C SER A 422 16.98 10.08 9.44
N VAL A 423 17.84 9.06 9.37
CA VAL A 423 17.48 7.69 9.82
C VAL A 423 17.24 7.69 11.33
N ARG A 424 18.01 8.48 12.07
CA ARG A 424 17.86 8.61 13.52
C ARG A 424 16.78 9.63 13.87
N LEU A 425 16.04 9.33 14.91
CA LEU A 425 15.18 10.31 15.55
C LEU A 425 16.04 11.29 16.36
N THR A 426 15.90 12.58 16.07
CA THR A 426 16.41 13.64 16.94
C THR A 426 15.23 14.20 17.72
N ASP A 427 15.26 14.08 19.05
CA ASP A 427 14.19 14.60 19.90
C ASP A 427 14.28 16.14 20.07
N HIS A 428 13.32 16.70 20.78
CA HIS A 428 13.25 18.16 21.03
C HIS A 428 14.40 18.72 21.86
N ALA A 429 15.15 17.86 22.56
CA ALA A 429 16.36 18.23 23.30
C ALA A 429 17.63 18.09 22.46
N GLY A 430 17.51 17.72 21.17
CA GLY A 430 18.64 17.49 20.26
C GLY A 430 19.34 16.15 20.44
N LYS A 431 18.82 15.25 21.29
CA LYS A 431 19.37 13.92 21.48
C LYS A 431 19.01 13.03 20.31
N GLN A 432 20.01 12.41 19.70
CA GLN A 432 19.82 11.36 18.69
C GLN A 432 19.62 10.00 19.38
N TRP A 433 18.69 9.23 18.83
CA TRP A 433 18.39 7.89 19.28
C TRP A 433 19.00 6.88 18.30
N ASP A 434 19.86 5.97 18.80
CA ASP A 434 20.44 4.88 18.00
C ASP A 434 19.42 3.80 17.71
N LYS A 435 18.36 4.19 17.03
CA LYS A 435 17.25 3.33 16.63
C LYS A 435 16.78 3.67 15.24
N ILE A 436 16.39 2.65 14.51
CA ILE A 436 15.74 2.74 13.21
C ILE A 436 14.24 2.70 13.42
N PHE A 437 13.58 3.82 13.06
CA PHE A 437 12.12 3.93 13.05
C PHE A 437 11.57 3.73 11.64
N TYR A 438 10.34 3.33 11.55
CA TYR A 438 9.61 3.09 10.29
C TYR A 438 8.11 3.17 10.56
N CYS A 439 7.32 3.18 9.49
CA CYS A 439 5.88 3.02 9.54
C CYS A 439 5.48 1.85 8.63
N LEU A 440 4.74 0.89 9.16
CA LEU A 440 4.10 -0.19 8.41
C LEU A 440 2.71 0.28 8.00
N ASN A 441 2.43 0.25 6.70
CA ASN A 441 1.16 0.76 6.16
C ASN A 441 0.27 -0.37 5.66
N PRO A 442 -0.78 -0.76 6.39
CA PRO A 442 -1.74 -1.79 5.95
C PRO A 442 -2.57 -1.39 4.73
N GLN A 443 -2.66 -0.09 4.44
CA GLN A 443 -3.43 0.44 3.30
C GLN A 443 -2.57 0.63 2.03
N ALA A 444 -1.35 0.07 2.00
CA ALA A 444 -0.40 0.34 0.93
C ALA A 444 -0.70 -0.42 -0.36
N THR A 445 -1.35 -1.57 -0.27
CA THR A 445 -1.57 -2.47 -1.40
C THR A 445 -3.02 -2.91 -1.52
N ASP A 446 -3.44 -3.22 -2.73
CA ASP A 446 -4.77 -3.76 -3.03
C ASP A 446 -4.93 -5.26 -2.66
N THR A 447 -3.87 -5.90 -2.20
CA THR A 447 -3.85 -7.30 -1.78
C THR A 447 -3.88 -7.49 -0.26
N GLY A 448 -3.84 -6.40 0.53
CA GLY A 448 -3.75 -6.44 1.99
C GLY A 448 -2.34 -6.71 2.53
N ARG A 449 -1.31 -6.76 1.68
CA ARG A 449 0.09 -6.76 2.11
C ARG A 449 0.43 -5.41 2.73
N LEU A 450 1.20 -5.42 3.81
CA LEU A 450 1.73 -4.19 4.37
C LEU A 450 2.74 -3.56 3.41
N GLY A 451 2.73 -2.24 3.33
CA GLY A 451 3.84 -1.47 2.80
C GLY A 451 4.64 -0.84 3.93
N SER A 452 5.78 -0.23 3.63
CA SER A 452 6.52 0.55 4.61
C SER A 452 6.90 1.93 4.09
N LYS A 453 7.00 2.88 4.99
CA LYS A 453 7.49 4.24 4.74
C LYS A 453 8.33 4.72 5.92
N GLU A 454 8.90 5.91 5.83
CA GLU A 454 9.52 6.59 6.96
C GLU A 454 8.52 6.74 8.11
N SER A 455 9.04 6.80 9.33
CA SER A 455 8.26 6.98 10.55
C SER A 455 7.39 8.24 10.48
N HIS A 456 6.31 8.25 11.23
CA HIS A 456 5.47 9.43 11.45
C HIS A 456 6.23 10.60 12.10
N PHE A 457 7.40 10.35 12.69
CA PHE A 457 8.27 11.35 13.32
C PHE A 457 9.32 11.95 12.35
N TRP A 458 9.10 11.85 11.03
CA TRP A 458 9.95 12.43 9.98
C TRP A 458 11.39 11.91 9.98
N CYS A 459 11.58 10.69 10.43
CA CYS A 459 12.86 10.00 10.49
C CYS A 459 12.71 8.53 10.05
N GLY A 460 13.83 7.80 10.00
CA GLY A 460 13.83 6.37 9.75
C GLY A 460 13.88 6.01 8.27
N LEU A 461 13.40 4.82 7.94
CA LEU A 461 13.52 4.26 6.60
C LEU A 461 12.36 3.32 6.24
N GLN A 462 12.32 2.89 4.98
CA GLN A 462 11.37 1.89 4.49
C GLN A 462 11.93 0.48 4.76
N ILE A 463 11.59 -0.12 5.89
CA ILE A 463 12.17 -1.39 6.35
C ILE A 463 11.90 -2.57 5.40
N GLN A 464 10.79 -2.58 4.66
CA GLN A 464 10.48 -3.64 3.70
C GLN A 464 11.30 -3.54 2.39
N ASN A 465 11.95 -2.40 2.14
CA ASN A 465 12.74 -2.17 0.92
C ASN A 465 14.25 -2.35 1.14
N ILE A 466 14.63 -3.02 2.24
CA ILE A 466 16.04 -3.33 2.51
C ILE A 466 16.57 -4.26 1.40
N LYS A 467 17.74 -3.89 0.88
CA LYS A 467 18.40 -4.64 -0.19
C LYS A 467 18.74 -6.05 0.32
N ARG A 468 18.49 -7.06 -0.51
CA ARG A 468 18.97 -8.42 -0.24
C ARG A 468 20.49 -8.43 -0.34
N ASP A 469 21.11 -9.28 0.46
CA ASP A 469 22.56 -9.46 0.41
C ASP A 469 22.99 -9.90 -1.00
N GLU A 470 24.10 -9.34 -1.47
CA GLU A 470 24.72 -9.74 -2.73
C GLU A 470 25.62 -10.96 -2.49
N ASP A 471 25.85 -11.73 -3.54
CA ASP A 471 26.78 -12.88 -3.49
C ASP A 471 28.26 -12.42 -3.53
N ASP A 472 28.56 -11.18 -3.17
CA ASP A 472 29.90 -10.59 -3.12
C ASP A 472 30.38 -10.61 -1.65
N GLU A 473 31.42 -11.37 -1.41
CA GLU A 473 32.03 -11.56 -0.06
C GLU A 473 32.60 -10.24 0.52
N GLU A 474 32.93 -9.27 -0.34
CA GLU A 474 33.42 -7.95 0.10
C GLU A 474 32.31 -6.95 0.37
N ALA A 475 31.05 -7.24 -0.03
CA ALA A 475 29.93 -6.32 0.14
C ALA A 475 29.45 -6.25 1.59
N VAL A 476 29.43 -5.05 2.16
CA VAL A 476 28.85 -4.81 3.48
C VAL A 476 27.31 -4.87 3.38
N SER A 477 26.71 -5.79 4.13
CA SER A 477 25.26 -5.96 4.13
C SER A 477 24.55 -4.82 4.86
N VAL A 478 23.47 -4.28 4.26
CA VAL A 478 22.59 -3.31 4.92
C VAL A 478 21.97 -3.89 6.20
N LYS A 479 21.79 -5.20 6.27
CA LYS A 479 21.21 -5.90 7.43
C LYS A 479 22.12 -5.87 8.66
N GLU A 480 23.41 -5.58 8.51
CA GLU A 480 24.33 -5.46 9.65
C GLU A 480 23.97 -4.30 10.57
N MET A 481 23.37 -3.22 10.04
CA MET A 481 22.99 -2.07 10.85
C MET A 481 21.76 -2.31 11.75
N PHE A 482 21.01 -3.40 11.54
CA PHE A 482 19.86 -3.75 12.36
C PHE A 482 20.29 -4.71 13.47
N ALA A 483 20.29 -4.25 14.70
CA ALA A 483 20.81 -5.00 15.85
C ALA A 483 19.70 -5.37 16.86
N ALA A 484 19.98 -6.42 17.63
CA ALA A 484 19.24 -6.73 18.84
C ALA A 484 19.73 -5.87 20.02
N PRO A 485 18.86 -5.50 20.96
CA PRO A 485 19.28 -4.89 22.22
C PRO A 485 20.20 -5.80 23.02
N ASP A 486 20.96 -5.22 23.96
CA ASP A 486 21.79 -6.02 24.86
C ASP A 486 20.97 -7.06 25.64
N GLY A 487 21.49 -8.29 25.68
CA GLY A 487 20.80 -9.42 26.31
C GLY A 487 19.74 -10.09 25.42
N PHE A 488 19.56 -9.65 24.17
CA PHE A 488 18.63 -10.24 23.22
C PHE A 488 19.33 -10.84 22.00
N TYR A 489 18.60 -11.64 21.26
CA TYR A 489 18.88 -12.07 19.90
C TYR A 489 17.83 -11.55 18.96
N LEU A 490 18.19 -11.30 17.71
CA LEU A 490 17.26 -11.16 16.60
C LEU A 490 16.79 -12.54 16.12
N GLY A 491 15.56 -12.62 15.67
CA GLY A 491 14.96 -13.75 14.99
C GLY A 491 14.12 -13.29 13.81
N GLU A 492 14.06 -14.14 12.79
CA GLU A 492 13.21 -13.97 11.60
C GLU A 492 12.55 -15.30 11.30
N SER A 493 11.23 -15.28 11.12
CA SER A 493 10.46 -16.43 10.63
C SER A 493 9.84 -16.08 9.30
N ASP A 494 10.05 -16.93 8.27
CA ASP A 494 9.70 -16.68 6.86
C ASP A 494 8.85 -17.82 6.31
N LEU A 495 7.75 -17.50 5.59
CA LEU A 495 6.88 -18.49 4.98
C LEU A 495 7.54 -19.12 3.75
N GLU A 496 7.65 -20.45 3.73
CA GLU A 496 8.35 -21.16 2.68
C GLU A 496 7.53 -21.31 1.40
N GLN A 497 7.98 -20.64 0.32
CA GLN A 497 7.40 -20.77 -1.03
C GLN A 497 5.89 -20.44 -1.06
N ALA A 498 5.42 -19.52 -0.21
CA ALA A 498 4.00 -19.24 0.02
C ALA A 498 3.21 -19.04 -1.29
N GLU A 499 3.67 -18.16 -2.18
CA GLU A 499 2.96 -17.86 -3.43
C GLU A 499 2.79 -19.10 -4.36
N ALA A 500 3.76 -20.02 -4.36
CA ALA A 500 3.64 -21.25 -5.15
C ALA A 500 2.62 -22.21 -4.55
N ARG A 501 2.64 -22.35 -3.20
CA ARG A 501 1.68 -23.17 -2.46
C ARG A 501 0.26 -22.61 -2.57
N ASP A 502 0.12 -21.30 -2.39
CA ASP A 502 -1.17 -20.61 -2.57
C ASP A 502 -1.75 -20.87 -3.97
N THR A 503 -0.93 -20.69 -5.02
CA THR A 503 -1.36 -20.92 -6.41
C THR A 503 -1.74 -22.38 -6.63
N ALA A 504 -1.00 -23.34 -6.08
CA ALA A 504 -1.28 -24.76 -6.20
C ALA A 504 -2.67 -25.13 -5.65
N TYR A 505 -2.94 -24.69 -4.43
CA TYR A 505 -4.21 -25.00 -3.75
C TYR A 505 -5.38 -24.22 -4.33
N LEU A 506 -5.19 -22.95 -4.67
CA LEU A 506 -6.21 -22.10 -5.29
C LEU A 506 -6.61 -22.59 -6.69
N SER A 507 -5.65 -23.07 -7.48
CA SER A 507 -5.94 -23.62 -8.81
C SER A 507 -6.53 -25.04 -8.76
N GLY A 508 -6.22 -25.82 -7.72
CA GLY A 508 -6.55 -27.23 -7.62
C GLY A 508 -5.70 -28.11 -8.56
N ASP A 509 -4.59 -27.59 -9.11
CA ASP A 509 -3.68 -28.37 -9.96
C ASP A 509 -2.96 -29.45 -9.13
N THR A 510 -3.34 -30.69 -9.32
CA THR A 510 -2.86 -31.82 -8.52
C THR A 510 -1.36 -32.08 -8.69
N ALA A 511 -0.80 -31.79 -9.87
CA ALA A 511 0.62 -31.94 -10.13
C ALA A 511 1.42 -30.85 -9.38
N LEU A 512 0.89 -29.62 -9.37
CA LEU A 512 1.52 -28.51 -8.65
C LEU A 512 1.41 -28.70 -7.13
N ILE A 513 0.24 -29.15 -6.62
CA ILE A 513 0.07 -29.50 -5.18
C ILE A 513 1.12 -30.53 -4.78
N LYS A 514 1.24 -31.63 -5.55
CA LYS A 514 2.24 -32.67 -5.28
C LYS A 514 3.67 -32.12 -5.31
N ALA A 515 3.98 -31.20 -6.23
CA ALA A 515 5.31 -30.61 -6.37
C ALA A 515 5.68 -29.70 -5.19
N VAL A 516 4.73 -28.92 -4.63
CA VAL A 516 4.99 -28.05 -3.47
C VAL A 516 4.98 -28.82 -2.14
N ASP A 517 4.32 -29.96 -2.06
CA ASP A 517 4.17 -30.75 -0.82
C ASP A 517 5.17 -31.89 -0.69
N CYS A 518 5.96 -32.19 -1.74
CA CYS A 518 6.90 -33.32 -1.74
C CYS A 518 8.14 -33.13 -0.86
N GLY A 519 8.28 -31.98 -0.16
CA GLY A 519 9.43 -31.68 0.70
C GLY A 519 10.72 -31.27 -0.03
N LYS A 520 10.73 -31.26 -1.37
CA LYS A 520 11.86 -30.84 -2.19
C LYS A 520 11.82 -29.33 -2.49
N ASP A 521 12.97 -28.74 -2.83
CA ASP A 521 13.00 -27.36 -3.32
C ASP A 521 12.25 -27.23 -4.64
N PHE A 522 11.10 -26.56 -4.61
CA PHE A 522 10.17 -26.45 -5.72
C PHE A 522 10.80 -25.87 -6.99
N HIS A 523 11.66 -24.85 -6.85
CA HIS A 523 12.28 -24.22 -8.00
C HIS A 523 13.36 -25.12 -8.64
N SER A 524 14.05 -25.92 -7.85
CA SER A 524 15.00 -26.90 -8.34
C SER A 524 14.31 -28.11 -8.96
N LEU A 525 13.18 -28.54 -8.40
CA LEU A 525 12.35 -29.59 -8.98
C LEU A 525 11.83 -29.18 -10.37
N ASN A 526 11.35 -27.95 -10.50
CA ASN A 526 10.91 -27.42 -11.80
C ASN A 526 12.09 -27.20 -12.76
N ALA A 527 13.27 -26.81 -12.27
CA ALA A 527 14.44 -26.72 -13.10
C ALA A 527 14.82 -28.10 -13.67
N SER A 528 14.75 -29.15 -12.86
CA SER A 528 14.94 -30.53 -13.31
C SER A 528 13.95 -30.90 -14.43
N SER A 529 12.66 -30.65 -14.20
CA SER A 529 11.60 -30.93 -15.19
C SER A 529 11.73 -30.11 -16.49
N PHE A 530 12.05 -28.80 -16.38
CA PHE A 530 12.09 -27.90 -17.53
C PHE A 530 13.33 -28.09 -18.39
N PHE A 531 14.49 -28.36 -17.77
CA PHE A 531 15.78 -28.40 -18.43
C PHE A 531 16.33 -29.83 -18.62
N GLY A 532 15.64 -30.86 -18.08
CA GLY A 532 16.08 -32.25 -18.21
C GLY A 532 17.36 -32.59 -17.44
N VAL A 533 17.69 -31.80 -16.41
CA VAL A 533 18.85 -32.03 -15.54
C VAL A 533 18.40 -32.76 -14.28
N PRO A 534 19.09 -33.84 -13.83
CA PRO A 534 18.72 -34.52 -12.59
C PRO A 534 18.62 -33.56 -11.39
N TYR A 535 17.62 -33.76 -10.52
CA TYR A 535 17.39 -32.88 -9.36
C TYR A 535 18.61 -32.79 -8.47
N GLU A 536 19.31 -33.90 -8.25
CA GLU A 536 20.49 -34.04 -7.40
C GLU A 536 21.70 -33.25 -7.92
N GLU A 537 21.72 -32.91 -9.20
CA GLU A 537 22.74 -32.03 -9.81
C GLU A 537 22.40 -30.54 -9.61
N ILE A 538 21.14 -30.23 -9.29
CA ILE A 538 20.68 -28.87 -9.06
C ILE A 538 20.63 -28.56 -7.57
N TYR A 539 20.16 -29.50 -6.76
CA TYR A 539 19.95 -29.34 -5.32
C TYR A 539 20.26 -30.63 -4.57
N GLN A 540 20.85 -30.50 -3.41
CA GLN A 540 21.17 -31.64 -2.56
C GLN A 540 20.54 -31.41 -1.17
N ASP A 541 19.64 -32.32 -0.80
CA ASP A 541 18.93 -32.28 0.48
C ASP A 541 19.74 -32.92 1.63
N LEU A 542 20.90 -33.51 1.33
CA LEU A 542 21.74 -34.21 2.31
C LEU A 542 22.53 -33.22 3.17
N GLU A 543 22.54 -33.51 4.45
CA GLU A 543 23.41 -32.85 5.43
C GLU A 543 24.75 -33.61 5.50
N PHE A 544 25.85 -32.86 5.43
CA PHE A 544 27.20 -33.43 5.65
C PHE A 544 27.76 -32.88 6.97
N ILE A 545 28.37 -33.75 7.73
CA ILE A 545 29.22 -33.34 8.84
C ILE A 545 30.66 -33.28 8.24
N ASP A 546 31.26 -32.09 8.22
CA ASP A 546 32.62 -31.93 7.77
C ASP A 546 33.63 -32.52 8.78
N PHE A 547 34.92 -32.55 8.43
CA PHE A 547 35.95 -33.11 9.29
C PHE A 547 36.11 -32.37 10.62
N ASP A 548 35.59 -31.14 10.74
CA ASP A 548 35.63 -30.32 11.94
C ASP A 548 34.34 -30.49 12.76
N GLY A 549 33.47 -31.44 12.40
CA GLY A 549 32.17 -31.70 13.08
C GLY A 549 31.08 -30.68 12.78
N LYS A 550 31.30 -29.79 11.81
CA LYS A 550 30.33 -28.78 11.43
C LYS A 550 29.34 -29.36 10.43
N VAL A 551 28.05 -29.23 10.78
CA VAL A 551 26.96 -29.64 9.87
C VAL A 551 26.87 -28.63 8.74
N THR A 552 27.25 -29.02 7.53
CA THR A 552 27.06 -28.25 6.31
C THR A 552 25.87 -28.78 5.53
N LYS A 553 24.87 -27.93 5.30
CA LYS A 553 23.76 -28.23 4.41
C LYS A 553 24.21 -28.01 2.96
N ALA A 554 24.37 -29.07 2.20
CA ALA A 554 24.59 -28.94 0.77
C ALA A 554 23.24 -28.56 0.13
N GLY A 555 23.02 -27.28 -0.05
CA GLY A 555 21.82 -26.73 -0.68
C GLY A 555 21.88 -26.72 -2.19
N CYS A 556 21.60 -25.60 -2.80
CA CYS A 556 21.58 -25.42 -4.25
C CYS A 556 22.99 -25.46 -4.86
N LYS A 557 23.28 -26.52 -5.64
CA LYS A 557 24.51 -26.69 -6.40
C LYS A 557 24.53 -25.89 -7.70
N ASN A 558 23.37 -25.73 -8.35
CA ASN A 558 23.22 -25.01 -9.61
C ASN A 558 22.24 -23.82 -9.43
N LYS A 559 22.68 -22.82 -8.70
CA LYS A 559 21.91 -21.59 -8.42
C LYS A 559 21.44 -20.87 -9.69
N PRO A 560 22.25 -20.75 -10.77
CA PRO A 560 21.76 -20.17 -12.02
C PRO A 560 20.57 -20.91 -12.63
N LEU A 561 20.57 -22.23 -12.68
CA LEU A 561 19.49 -23.02 -13.26
C LEU A 561 18.22 -22.93 -12.41
N ARG A 562 18.35 -23.04 -11.08
CA ARG A 562 17.26 -22.81 -10.12
C ARG A 562 16.63 -21.42 -10.29
N ASN A 563 17.46 -20.38 -10.46
CA ASN A 563 16.97 -19.01 -10.64
C ASN A 563 16.27 -18.80 -11.99
N LEU A 564 16.69 -19.49 -13.07
CA LEU A 564 15.96 -19.48 -14.34
C LEU A 564 14.55 -20.06 -14.16
N SER A 565 14.45 -21.24 -13.56
CA SER A 565 13.16 -21.88 -13.27
C SER A 565 12.27 -21.01 -12.36
N LYS A 566 12.86 -20.39 -11.32
CA LYS A 566 12.13 -19.48 -10.42
C LYS A 566 11.44 -18.35 -11.18
N ARG A 567 12.12 -17.74 -12.16
CA ARG A 567 11.56 -16.66 -12.98
C ARG A 567 10.43 -17.14 -13.89
N VAL A 568 10.55 -18.34 -14.47
CA VAL A 568 9.48 -18.96 -15.27
C VAL A 568 8.25 -19.23 -14.39
N ASN A 569 8.46 -19.85 -13.22
CA ASN A 569 7.38 -20.18 -12.29
C ASN A 569 6.59 -18.93 -11.84
N HIS A 570 7.30 -17.91 -11.36
CA HIS A 570 6.64 -16.65 -10.96
C HIS A 570 5.93 -15.98 -12.14
N GLY A 571 6.57 -15.97 -13.31
CA GLY A 571 5.98 -15.40 -14.51
C GLY A 571 4.68 -16.12 -14.92
N ALA A 572 4.71 -17.43 -14.95
CA ALA A 572 3.56 -18.24 -15.33
C ALA A 572 2.39 -18.10 -14.36
N ASN A 573 2.64 -18.10 -13.05
CA ASN A 573 1.62 -17.92 -12.02
C ASN A 573 0.83 -16.62 -12.22
N TYR A 574 1.48 -15.55 -12.73
CA TYR A 574 0.88 -14.22 -12.87
C TYR A 574 0.58 -13.81 -14.31
N ASN A 575 0.32 -14.79 -15.18
CA ASN A 575 -0.06 -14.56 -16.58
C ASN A 575 0.97 -13.75 -17.38
N MET A 576 2.27 -13.94 -17.09
CA MET A 576 3.34 -13.29 -17.82
C MET A 576 3.41 -13.81 -19.26
N MET A 577 3.59 -12.89 -20.20
CA MET A 577 3.80 -13.20 -21.60
C MET A 577 5.31 -13.25 -21.93
N GLU A 578 5.66 -13.85 -23.05
CA GLU A 578 7.03 -14.12 -23.50
C GLU A 578 7.94 -12.89 -23.52
N MET A 579 7.41 -11.72 -23.92
CA MET A 579 8.18 -10.46 -23.94
C MET A 579 8.59 -10.04 -22.55
N VAL A 580 7.67 -10.12 -21.58
CA VAL A 580 7.94 -9.76 -20.18
C VAL A 580 8.87 -10.78 -19.54
N LEU A 581 8.74 -12.07 -19.92
CA LEU A 581 9.68 -13.10 -19.45
C LEU A 581 11.09 -12.82 -19.98
N LEU A 582 11.24 -12.42 -21.25
CA LEU A 582 12.52 -12.02 -21.83
C LEU A 582 13.13 -10.83 -21.07
N ASP A 583 12.34 -9.78 -20.84
CA ASP A 583 12.77 -8.60 -20.09
C ASP A 583 13.20 -8.97 -18.64
N THR A 584 12.51 -9.93 -18.02
CA THR A 584 12.81 -10.40 -16.65
C THR A 584 14.02 -11.32 -16.56
N MET A 585 14.16 -12.26 -17.50
CA MET A 585 15.28 -13.20 -17.52
C MET A 585 16.57 -12.55 -18.00
N GLY A 586 16.47 -11.65 -18.97
CA GLY A 586 17.60 -11.08 -19.69
C GLY A 586 18.12 -11.97 -20.84
N ILE A 587 18.64 -11.34 -21.87
CA ILE A 587 19.09 -12.02 -23.11
C ILE A 587 20.07 -13.16 -22.81
N ARG A 588 21.09 -12.92 -21.99
CA ARG A 588 22.13 -13.93 -21.66
C ARG A 588 21.52 -15.20 -21.04
N ASN A 589 20.56 -15.04 -20.15
CA ASN A 589 19.91 -16.19 -19.51
C ASN A 589 18.97 -16.94 -20.46
N VAL A 590 18.28 -16.23 -21.37
CA VAL A 590 17.44 -16.88 -22.39
C VAL A 590 18.29 -17.63 -23.41
N ILE A 591 19.44 -17.07 -23.82
CA ILE A 591 20.42 -17.76 -24.67
C ILE A 591 20.96 -19.01 -23.96
N LYS A 592 21.32 -18.89 -22.67
CA LYS A 592 21.76 -20.04 -21.87
C LYS A 592 20.67 -21.14 -21.80
N ALA A 593 19.42 -20.76 -21.56
CA ALA A 593 18.31 -21.69 -21.57
C ALA A 593 18.12 -22.38 -22.94
N LYS A 594 18.27 -21.62 -24.05
CA LYS A 594 18.22 -22.16 -25.42
C LYS A 594 19.25 -23.25 -25.64
N TYR A 595 20.51 -23.05 -25.22
CA TYR A 595 21.57 -24.04 -25.34
C TYR A 595 21.33 -25.26 -24.44
N LEU A 596 20.93 -25.06 -23.18
CA LEU A 596 20.66 -26.15 -22.25
C LEU A 596 19.52 -27.07 -22.74
N LEU A 597 18.56 -26.50 -23.47
CA LEU A 597 17.42 -27.23 -24.02
C LEU A 597 17.66 -27.76 -25.45
N ASN A 598 18.86 -27.57 -26.02
CA ASN A 598 19.18 -27.94 -27.39
C ASN A 598 18.14 -27.43 -28.41
N LEU A 599 17.65 -26.20 -28.22
CA LEU A 599 16.64 -25.63 -29.11
C LEU A 599 17.28 -25.20 -30.44
N PRO A 600 16.53 -25.25 -31.58
CA PRO A 600 17.04 -24.95 -32.91
C PRO A 600 17.72 -23.56 -32.96
N GLU A 601 18.86 -23.46 -33.65
CA GLU A 601 19.62 -22.19 -33.75
C GLU A 601 18.78 -21.04 -34.32
N GLY A 602 17.90 -21.31 -35.28
CA GLY A 602 17.00 -20.32 -35.88
C GLY A 602 15.88 -19.79 -34.99
N TRP A 603 15.76 -20.29 -33.74
CA TRP A 603 14.74 -19.75 -32.85
C TRP A 603 15.14 -18.41 -32.25
N GLY A 604 14.31 -17.38 -32.47
CA GLY A 604 14.43 -16.10 -31.79
C GLY A 604 14.11 -16.19 -30.30
N LEU A 605 14.62 -15.26 -29.50
CA LEU A 605 14.53 -15.27 -28.03
C LEU A 605 13.08 -15.30 -27.51
N LEU A 606 12.14 -14.62 -28.16
CA LEU A 606 10.73 -14.69 -27.80
C LEU A 606 10.15 -16.09 -27.94
N LYS A 607 10.54 -16.82 -28.99
CA LYS A 607 10.11 -18.21 -29.18
C LYS A 607 10.67 -19.13 -28.11
N VAL A 608 11.91 -18.87 -27.64
CA VAL A 608 12.49 -19.59 -26.49
C VAL A 608 11.69 -19.29 -25.21
N CYS A 609 11.33 -18.03 -24.94
CA CYS A 609 10.50 -17.67 -23.80
C CYS A 609 9.11 -18.31 -23.87
N ALA A 610 8.46 -18.30 -25.03
CA ALA A 610 7.19 -18.97 -25.24
C ALA A 610 7.30 -20.49 -24.97
N TYR A 611 8.38 -21.12 -25.41
CA TYR A 611 8.65 -22.54 -25.12
C TYR A 611 8.85 -22.80 -23.61
N LEU A 612 9.57 -21.96 -22.90
CA LEU A 612 9.75 -22.08 -21.45
C LEU A 612 8.40 -21.97 -20.70
N LEU A 613 7.52 -21.03 -21.11
CA LEU A 613 6.17 -20.92 -20.56
C LEU A 613 5.33 -22.17 -20.89
N SER A 614 5.45 -22.71 -22.10
CA SER A 614 4.72 -23.94 -22.48
C SER A 614 5.19 -25.17 -21.68
N ARG A 615 6.47 -25.22 -21.24
CA ARG A 615 6.93 -26.29 -20.34
C ARG A 615 6.21 -26.24 -19.00
N PHE A 616 5.97 -25.02 -18.48
CA PHE A 616 5.15 -24.85 -17.28
C PHE A 616 3.71 -25.28 -17.52
N ASP A 617 3.11 -24.89 -18.65
CA ASP A 617 1.72 -25.23 -19.00
C ASP A 617 1.51 -26.75 -19.17
N ILE A 618 2.51 -27.46 -19.73
CA ILE A 618 2.47 -28.93 -19.85
C ILE A 618 2.59 -29.60 -18.47
N THR A 619 3.43 -29.03 -17.60
CA THR A 619 3.66 -29.60 -16.25
C THR A 619 2.48 -29.30 -15.31
N TYR A 620 1.88 -28.12 -15.41
CA TYR A 620 0.81 -27.61 -14.56
C TYR A 620 -0.35 -27.04 -15.40
N PRO A 621 -1.15 -27.89 -16.05
CA PRO A 621 -2.09 -27.45 -17.07
C PRO A 621 -3.27 -26.62 -16.56
N VAL A 622 -3.60 -26.75 -15.26
CA VAL A 622 -4.77 -26.06 -14.69
C VAL A 622 -4.48 -24.59 -14.40
N VAL A 623 -3.24 -24.24 -14.03
CA VAL A 623 -2.91 -22.87 -13.51
C VAL A 623 -3.22 -21.78 -14.53
N ARG A 624 -2.63 -21.83 -15.73
CA ARG A 624 -2.82 -20.79 -16.77
C ARG A 624 -4.04 -21.01 -17.63
N GLY A 625 -4.56 -22.21 -17.66
CA GLY A 625 -5.81 -22.58 -18.33
C GLY A 625 -7.04 -22.26 -17.48
N ASP A 626 -7.58 -23.29 -16.85
CA ASP A 626 -8.89 -23.28 -16.19
C ASP A 626 -8.97 -22.27 -15.04
N TYR A 627 -7.90 -22.16 -14.22
CA TYR A 627 -7.92 -21.28 -13.06
C TYR A 627 -7.92 -19.79 -13.44
N GLN A 628 -7.09 -19.37 -14.40
CA GLN A 628 -7.10 -17.97 -14.83
C GLN A 628 -8.40 -17.60 -15.56
N GLU A 629 -9.00 -18.53 -16.31
CA GLU A 629 -10.34 -18.33 -16.90
C GLU A 629 -11.44 -18.28 -15.83
N TYR A 630 -11.33 -19.07 -14.76
CA TYR A 630 -12.23 -18.97 -13.61
C TYR A 630 -12.19 -17.57 -12.99
N ILE A 631 -10.99 -17.00 -12.76
CA ILE A 631 -10.83 -15.62 -12.25
C ILE A 631 -11.52 -14.62 -13.18
N LYS A 632 -11.26 -14.69 -14.49
CA LYS A 632 -11.90 -13.80 -15.47
C LYS A 632 -13.43 -13.92 -15.44
N ARG A 633 -13.96 -15.11 -15.30
CA ARG A 633 -15.40 -15.36 -15.19
C ARG A 633 -15.99 -14.75 -13.93
N CYS A 634 -15.35 -14.92 -12.78
CA CYS A 634 -15.79 -14.29 -11.51
C CYS A 634 -15.90 -12.76 -11.65
N ILE A 635 -14.88 -12.12 -12.24
CA ILE A 635 -14.87 -10.67 -12.43
C ILE A 635 -15.98 -10.21 -13.38
N ARG A 636 -16.18 -10.91 -14.50
CA ARG A 636 -17.25 -10.57 -15.45
C ARG A 636 -18.66 -10.70 -14.84
N GLN A 637 -18.85 -11.67 -13.95
CA GLN A 637 -20.16 -11.95 -13.35
C GLN A 637 -20.47 -11.03 -12.17
N THR A 638 -19.48 -10.73 -11.33
CA THR A 638 -19.72 -10.10 -10.03
C THR A 638 -18.92 -8.81 -9.80
N GLN A 639 -17.94 -8.51 -10.64
CA GLN A 639 -16.91 -7.47 -10.41
C GLN A 639 -16.14 -7.66 -9.09
N MET A 640 -16.12 -8.87 -8.55
CA MET A 640 -15.46 -9.16 -7.27
C MET A 640 -14.60 -10.42 -7.36
N LEU A 641 -13.49 -10.39 -6.61
CA LEU A 641 -12.68 -11.55 -6.29
C LEU A 641 -12.74 -11.80 -4.79
N VAL A 642 -13.14 -13.00 -4.41
CA VAL A 642 -13.26 -13.43 -3.01
C VAL A 642 -12.21 -14.48 -2.72
N GLY A 643 -11.29 -14.18 -1.80
CA GLY A 643 -10.26 -15.12 -1.34
C GLY A 643 -10.80 -16.13 -0.31
N PRO A 644 -10.02 -17.18 -0.01
CA PRO A 644 -10.41 -18.24 0.95
C PRO A 644 -10.74 -17.73 2.35
N THR A 645 -10.11 -16.65 2.79
CA THR A 645 -10.37 -16.01 4.09
C THR A 645 -11.63 -15.13 4.09
N GLY A 646 -12.32 -15.02 2.95
CA GLY A 646 -13.42 -14.09 2.74
C GLY A 646 -12.97 -12.67 2.39
N TRP A 647 -11.67 -12.40 2.31
CA TRP A 647 -11.16 -11.14 1.78
C TRP A 647 -11.66 -10.91 0.36
N THR A 648 -12.25 -9.76 0.12
CA THR A 648 -12.94 -9.46 -1.13
C THR A 648 -12.37 -8.19 -1.77
N ARG A 649 -11.98 -8.27 -3.04
CA ARG A 649 -11.56 -7.12 -3.85
C ARG A 649 -12.66 -6.76 -4.84
N TYR A 650 -13.02 -5.49 -4.91
CA TYR A 650 -13.85 -4.95 -6.01
C TYR A 650 -12.95 -4.63 -7.21
N CYS A 651 -13.31 -5.18 -8.38
CA CYS A 651 -12.56 -5.06 -9.63
C CYS A 651 -13.22 -4.03 -10.54
N PHE A 652 -12.61 -2.86 -10.69
CA PHE A 652 -13.17 -1.77 -11.52
C PHE A 652 -13.02 -2.03 -13.03
N ALA A 653 -11.95 -2.68 -13.46
CA ALA A 653 -11.64 -2.89 -14.87
C ALA A 653 -12.23 -4.20 -15.40
N ASP A 654 -12.67 -4.17 -16.68
CA ASP A 654 -12.95 -5.41 -17.43
C ASP A 654 -11.62 -6.15 -17.72
N PRO A 655 -11.50 -7.43 -17.37
CA PRO A 655 -10.29 -8.20 -17.60
C PRO A 655 -10.01 -8.46 -19.08
N THR A 656 -11.00 -8.31 -19.99
CA THR A 656 -10.83 -8.59 -21.44
C THR A 656 -10.12 -7.47 -22.18
N GLY A 657 -10.30 -6.22 -21.77
CA GLY A 657 -9.75 -5.04 -22.45
C GLY A 657 -8.46 -4.48 -21.88
N ASN A 658 -8.04 -4.92 -20.67
CA ASN A 658 -6.95 -4.32 -19.92
C ASN A 658 -5.98 -5.39 -19.37
N LYS A 659 -4.91 -5.69 -20.13
CA LYS A 659 -3.90 -6.69 -19.74
C LYS A 659 -3.24 -6.41 -18.39
N ARG A 660 -3.00 -5.12 -18.05
CA ARG A 660 -2.38 -4.76 -16.76
C ARG A 660 -3.31 -5.06 -15.59
N ALA A 661 -4.58 -4.71 -15.73
CA ALA A 661 -5.59 -5.05 -14.73
C ALA A 661 -5.76 -6.57 -14.59
N LEU A 662 -5.81 -7.30 -15.71
CA LEU A 662 -5.90 -8.76 -15.68
C LEU A 662 -4.74 -9.38 -14.90
N ASN A 663 -3.50 -8.98 -15.15
CA ASN A 663 -2.35 -9.51 -14.41
C ASN A 663 -2.45 -9.22 -12.90
N SER A 664 -2.89 -8.01 -12.51
CA SER A 664 -3.15 -7.67 -11.11
C SER A 664 -4.25 -8.55 -10.50
N TYR A 665 -5.31 -8.85 -11.25
CA TYR A 665 -6.41 -9.68 -10.79
C TYR A 665 -6.03 -11.16 -10.66
N VAL A 666 -5.22 -11.68 -11.57
CA VAL A 666 -4.71 -13.06 -11.52
C VAL A 666 -3.75 -13.24 -10.32
N ALA A 667 -2.93 -12.25 -10.03
CA ALA A 667 -2.01 -12.28 -8.89
C ALA A 667 -2.73 -12.12 -7.54
N HIS A 668 -3.89 -11.45 -7.52
CA HIS A 668 -4.57 -11.05 -6.29
C HIS A 668 -4.94 -12.22 -5.35
N PRO A 669 -5.53 -13.35 -5.80
CA PRO A 669 -5.94 -14.40 -4.87
C PRO A 669 -4.79 -15.01 -4.07
N SER A 670 -3.65 -15.29 -4.69
CA SER A 670 -2.47 -15.82 -4.01
C SER A 670 -1.84 -14.78 -3.09
N GLN A 671 -1.63 -13.55 -3.58
CA GLN A 671 -1.02 -12.49 -2.79
C GLN A 671 -1.87 -12.06 -1.59
N SER A 672 -3.20 -12.02 -1.75
CA SER A 672 -4.10 -11.68 -0.66
C SER A 672 -4.22 -12.81 0.37
N LEU A 673 -4.21 -14.07 -0.07
CA LEU A 673 -4.21 -15.22 0.83
C LEU A 673 -2.97 -15.20 1.73
N ASN A 674 -1.78 -15.04 1.14
CA ASN A 674 -0.54 -14.91 1.89
C ASN A 674 -0.56 -13.72 2.85
N ALA A 675 -1.04 -12.55 2.39
CA ALA A 675 -1.18 -11.37 3.25
C ALA A 675 -2.10 -11.62 4.44
N MET A 676 -3.26 -12.27 4.24
CA MET A 676 -4.21 -12.54 5.32
C MET A 676 -3.68 -13.58 6.32
N VAL A 677 -2.96 -14.61 5.85
CA VAL A 677 -2.26 -15.58 6.71
C VAL A 677 -1.25 -14.86 7.60
N LEU A 678 -0.40 -14.04 7.00
CA LEU A 678 0.66 -13.32 7.71
C LEU A 678 0.09 -12.26 8.67
N ASN A 679 -0.96 -11.53 8.26
CA ASN A 679 -1.64 -10.55 9.09
C ASN A 679 -2.30 -11.19 10.31
N LYS A 680 -2.91 -12.36 10.14
CA LYS A 680 -3.48 -13.14 11.25
C LYS A 680 -2.40 -13.62 12.21
N ALA A 681 -1.27 -14.10 11.70
CA ALA A 681 -0.11 -14.48 12.50
C ALA A 681 0.44 -13.27 13.26
N TRP A 682 0.62 -12.11 12.59
CA TRP A 682 1.07 -10.86 13.19
C TRP A 682 0.20 -10.41 14.36
N TRP A 683 -1.11 -10.43 14.19
CA TRP A 683 -2.05 -10.09 15.25
C TRP A 683 -1.96 -11.05 16.45
N ARG A 684 -1.88 -12.35 16.20
CA ARG A 684 -1.75 -13.37 17.24
C ARG A 684 -0.42 -13.23 17.99
N ILE A 685 0.69 -13.05 17.30
CA ILE A 685 2.01 -12.84 17.90
C ILE A 685 2.00 -11.57 18.77
N PHE A 686 1.37 -10.50 18.27
CA PHE A 686 1.21 -9.26 19.04
C PHE A 686 0.43 -9.50 20.34
N THR A 687 -0.72 -10.13 20.27
CA THR A 687 -1.61 -10.30 21.43
C THR A 687 -1.15 -11.41 22.40
N GLU A 688 -0.66 -12.54 21.88
CA GLU A 688 -0.35 -13.73 22.66
C GLU A 688 1.13 -13.81 23.12
N ILE A 689 2.03 -13.03 22.49
CA ILE A 689 3.45 -12.99 22.87
C ILE A 689 3.88 -11.56 23.24
N ALA A 690 3.79 -10.58 22.31
CA ALA A 690 4.39 -9.27 22.52
C ALA A 690 3.78 -8.48 23.68
N LEU A 691 2.47 -8.58 23.91
CA LEU A 691 1.79 -7.94 25.04
C LEU A 691 1.97 -8.71 26.37
N VAL A 692 2.23 -10.01 26.32
CA VAL A 692 2.38 -10.88 27.51
C VAL A 692 3.83 -10.90 27.97
N GLU A 693 4.77 -11.16 27.07
CA GLU A 693 6.19 -11.37 27.35
C GLU A 693 7.01 -10.08 27.14
N ARG A 694 6.49 -8.93 27.54
CA ARG A 694 7.04 -7.58 27.27
C ARG A 694 8.51 -7.39 27.66
N LYS A 695 9.00 -8.13 28.66
CA LYS A 695 10.38 -8.09 29.14
C LYS A 695 11.33 -8.95 28.32
N ASP A 696 10.82 -9.98 27.66
CA ASP A 696 11.59 -11.04 27.02
C ASP A 696 11.38 -11.12 25.52
N PHE A 697 10.40 -10.38 24.98
CA PHE A 697 10.06 -10.38 23.56
C PHE A 697 9.75 -8.97 23.02
N ARG A 698 10.22 -8.68 21.82
CA ARG A 698 9.88 -7.46 21.07
C ARG A 698 9.50 -7.85 19.64
N LEU A 699 8.29 -7.56 19.25
CA LEU A 699 7.86 -7.64 17.86
C LEU A 699 8.43 -6.43 17.12
N ASN A 700 9.15 -6.66 16.00
CA ASN A 700 9.79 -5.58 15.25
C ASN A 700 9.05 -5.28 13.94
N ALA A 701 9.17 -6.11 12.91
CA ALA A 701 8.61 -5.77 11.59
C ALA A 701 8.02 -6.98 10.87
N GLN A 702 6.98 -6.72 10.07
CA GLN A 702 6.54 -7.64 9.02
C GLN A 702 7.24 -7.23 7.72
N ILE A 703 7.97 -8.14 7.10
CA ILE A 703 8.80 -7.87 5.91
C ILE A 703 8.50 -8.91 4.85
N HIS A 704 7.73 -8.50 3.83
CA HIS A 704 7.23 -9.41 2.79
C HIS A 704 6.48 -10.61 3.38
N ASP A 705 7.08 -11.78 3.34
CA ASP A 705 6.50 -13.05 3.81
C ASP A 705 7.10 -13.49 5.17
N SER A 706 7.86 -12.58 5.85
CA SER A 706 8.53 -12.85 7.12
C SER A 706 8.15 -11.89 8.24
N ILE A 707 8.41 -12.33 9.47
CA ILE A 707 8.28 -11.53 10.69
C ILE A 707 9.63 -11.45 11.38
N LEU A 708 10.11 -10.22 11.60
CA LEU A 708 11.32 -9.89 12.34
C LEU A 708 10.96 -9.57 13.81
N PHE A 709 11.70 -10.11 14.76
CA PHE A 709 11.46 -9.94 16.19
C PHE A 709 12.76 -10.05 17.00
N CYS A 710 12.74 -9.64 18.27
CA CYS A 710 13.81 -9.88 19.22
C CYS A 710 13.28 -10.73 20.37
N TYR A 711 14.12 -11.61 20.91
CA TYR A 711 13.82 -12.40 22.10
C TYR A 711 15.05 -12.47 23.02
N ARG A 712 14.81 -12.53 24.34
CA ARG A 712 15.87 -12.59 25.35
C ARG A 712 16.71 -13.85 25.16
N LYS A 713 18.02 -13.76 25.37
CA LYS A 713 18.93 -14.91 25.40
C LYS A 713 18.46 -15.92 26.44
N GLY A 714 18.34 -17.19 26.02
CA GLY A 714 17.76 -18.27 26.84
C GLY A 714 16.25 -18.49 26.68
N ARG A 715 15.55 -17.64 25.86
CA ARG A 715 14.11 -17.76 25.56
C ARG A 715 13.85 -18.16 24.12
N GLN A 716 14.58 -19.16 23.62
CA GLN A 716 14.38 -19.72 22.26
C GLN A 716 12.96 -20.29 22.07
N ASP A 717 12.29 -20.69 23.17
CA ASP A 717 10.89 -21.09 23.18
C ASP A 717 9.97 -20.06 22.50
N LEU A 718 10.24 -18.76 22.71
CA LEU A 718 9.45 -17.68 22.10
C LEU A 718 9.68 -17.61 20.57
N ALA A 719 10.89 -17.88 20.10
CA ALA A 719 11.18 -17.89 18.66
C ALA A 719 10.47 -19.08 17.97
N TYR A 720 10.49 -20.27 18.56
CA TYR A 720 9.73 -21.42 18.07
C TYR A 720 8.22 -21.17 18.10
N LYS A 721 7.70 -20.52 19.14
CA LYS A 721 6.29 -20.15 19.22
C LYS A 721 5.88 -19.19 18.08
N VAL A 722 6.74 -18.22 17.71
CA VAL A 722 6.50 -17.35 16.54
C VAL A 722 6.40 -18.18 15.25
N ARG A 723 7.37 -19.08 15.01
CA ARG A 723 7.37 -19.96 13.83
C ARG A 723 6.06 -20.75 13.72
N ASP A 724 5.64 -21.37 14.84
CA ASP A 724 4.45 -22.20 14.86
C ASP A 724 3.16 -21.39 14.66
N MET A 725 3.12 -20.14 15.16
CA MET A 725 2.00 -19.22 14.96
C MET A 725 1.90 -18.71 13.52
N MET A 726 2.99 -18.68 12.77
CA MET A 726 2.97 -18.30 11.34
C MET A 726 2.32 -19.37 10.47
N GLN A 727 2.30 -20.62 10.90
CA GLN A 727 1.70 -21.73 10.17
C GLN A 727 0.19 -21.77 10.39
N VAL A 728 -0.52 -20.82 9.79
CA VAL A 728 -1.97 -20.67 9.90
C VAL A 728 -2.68 -21.57 8.90
N PRO A 729 -3.46 -22.57 9.32
CA PRO A 729 -4.24 -23.40 8.40
C PRO A 729 -5.40 -22.59 7.80
N VAL A 730 -5.60 -22.72 6.49
CA VAL A 730 -6.69 -22.09 5.74
C VAL A 730 -7.41 -23.14 4.88
N LEU A 731 -8.72 -23.19 4.97
CA LEU A 731 -9.54 -24.00 4.08
C LEU A 731 -9.64 -23.30 2.72
N VAL A 732 -9.13 -23.93 1.68
CA VAL A 732 -9.15 -23.43 0.30
C VAL A 732 -10.10 -24.28 -0.51
N LYS A 733 -11.02 -23.63 -1.22
CA LYS A 733 -11.92 -24.26 -2.17
C LYS A 733 -11.46 -23.91 -3.60
N ASP A 734 -11.15 -24.91 -4.38
CA ASP A 734 -10.71 -24.75 -5.76
C ASP A 734 -11.88 -24.47 -6.74
N PRO A 735 -11.61 -24.12 -8.02
CA PRO A 735 -12.66 -23.88 -9.01
C PRO A 735 -13.57 -25.07 -9.31
N TYR A 736 -13.16 -26.27 -8.94
CA TYR A 736 -13.93 -27.50 -9.11
C TYR A 736 -14.80 -27.84 -7.88
N GLY A 737 -14.71 -27.00 -6.84
CA GLY A 737 -15.47 -27.17 -5.60
C GLY A 737 -14.83 -28.09 -4.58
N ILE A 738 -13.58 -28.54 -4.80
CA ILE A 738 -12.86 -29.43 -3.88
C ILE A 738 -12.22 -28.57 -2.80
N GLU A 739 -12.46 -28.93 -1.54
CA GLU A 739 -11.91 -28.25 -0.37
C GLU A 739 -10.65 -28.96 0.14
N ARG A 740 -9.59 -28.19 0.41
CA ARG A 740 -8.33 -28.68 0.97
C ARG A 740 -7.83 -27.69 2.02
N THR A 741 -7.19 -28.20 3.06
CA THR A 741 -6.52 -27.34 4.06
C THR A 741 -5.11 -27.04 3.59
N LEU A 742 -4.81 -25.76 3.34
CA LEU A 742 -3.48 -25.26 3.10
C LEU A 742 -2.87 -24.81 4.44
N CYS A 743 -1.66 -25.29 4.73
CA CYS A 743 -0.83 -24.79 5.82
C CYS A 743 0.58 -24.54 5.26
N VAL A 744 0.98 -23.27 5.14
CA VAL A 744 2.30 -22.91 4.61
C VAL A 744 3.35 -23.11 5.72
N PRO A 745 4.40 -23.92 5.50
CA PRO A 745 5.49 -24.07 6.46
C PRO A 745 6.24 -22.74 6.69
N SER A 746 6.84 -22.59 7.85
CA SER A 746 7.66 -21.44 8.17
C SER A 746 9.08 -21.85 8.60
N ALA A 747 10.10 -21.28 7.97
CA ALA A 747 11.50 -21.42 8.35
C ALA A 747 11.84 -20.39 9.43
N LEU A 748 12.63 -20.82 10.44
CA LEU A 748 13.07 -19.98 11.55
C LEU A 748 14.57 -19.73 11.48
N LYS A 749 14.98 -18.47 11.58
CA LYS A 749 16.36 -18.04 11.82
C LYS A 749 16.43 -17.25 13.11
N GLY A 750 17.53 -17.39 13.84
CA GLY A 750 17.68 -16.67 15.11
C GLY A 750 19.12 -16.65 15.61
N GLU A 751 19.27 -16.37 16.90
CA GLU A 751 20.55 -16.32 17.62
C GLU A 751 21.59 -15.35 17.03
N GLY A 752 21.16 -14.42 16.18
CA GLY A 752 22.00 -13.37 15.64
C GLY A 752 21.97 -12.10 16.50
N ARG A 753 23.14 -11.42 16.60
CA ARG A 753 23.16 -10.06 17.15
C ARG A 753 22.59 -9.05 16.17
N THR A 754 22.86 -9.24 14.89
CA THR A 754 22.35 -8.40 13.80
C THR A 754 21.49 -9.25 12.85
N TRP A 755 20.71 -8.59 12.01
CA TRP A 755 19.89 -9.28 11.01
C TRP A 755 20.72 -10.05 9.97
N ALA A 756 21.96 -9.58 9.69
CA ALA A 756 22.89 -10.28 8.79
C ALA A 756 23.49 -11.57 9.41
N THR A 757 23.50 -11.70 10.75
CA THR A 757 24.16 -12.80 11.45
C THR A 757 23.19 -13.88 11.95
N LEU A 758 21.95 -13.88 11.47
CA LEU A 758 20.94 -14.89 11.82
C LEU A 758 21.37 -16.28 11.36
N LYS A 759 21.14 -17.28 12.21
CA LYS A 759 21.43 -18.69 11.96
C LYS A 759 20.12 -19.49 11.83
N ASP A 760 20.13 -20.50 10.97
CA ASP A 760 18.98 -21.43 10.89
C ASP A 760 18.78 -22.12 12.22
N MET A 761 17.53 -22.06 12.74
CA MET A 761 17.08 -22.78 13.96
C MET A 761 16.19 -23.95 13.54
N ARG A 762 16.50 -25.13 14.06
CA ARG A 762 15.77 -26.39 13.75
C ARG A 762 14.66 -26.69 14.73
#